data_0ae2758597338066aac3de809714afe8
#
_entry.id   0ae2758597338066aac3de809714afe8
#
_cell.length_a   1.000
_cell.length_b   1.000
_cell.length_c   1.000
_cell.angle_alpha   90.00
_cell.angle_beta   90.00
_cell.angle_gamma   90.00
#
_symmetry.space_group_name_H-M   'P 1'
#
loop_
_entity.id
_entity.type
_entity.pdbx_description
1 polymer ?
#
loop_
_entity_poly.entity_id
_entity_poly.type
_entity_poly.pdbx_seq_one_letter_code
_entity_poly.pdbx_strand_id
1 'polypeptide(L)'
;MGNFTFKGLFLAGLFMVLGSLSIKAAADEGLITRQVTIKLDEAGTLPNRIAVSRKNLITNLKIVGKINGTDLKFIREMAGCDYNKETTDGKLSILDLSEAKIVAGGSAYVSYYGDRYTSNDKIGDNAFYGCSGLTSITLPSGVTWIGGYAFDGCSGLTSLTIPSGVTGIGDNAFDGCSGLTSLTIPSSITWIGSNAFYGCSGLTSLTIPFSVTWIGCNAFSGCSGLTSITLPSGLTEIGCNAFSGCSGLTSITLPSGLTEIGYGVFSGCSGLTSMTLPAGVTEIGDYAFKGCSGLTSLTIPSSVTEIGESAFSGCSGLTNLTIPSSVTSIGNSAFAGCSGLTSIYAYLEKIPELGSNVFTGCDAKNCILYVPKGTYDDYWVSEFGYFENIVEGGLLTTQVTIKLDEAGTLPNGIGNQKYLITNLKIVGKINGTDLKFIREMAGRDFNMKKTGGKLSILDLSEAKIVAGGDAYVSNYGNRYTYNDNLGIAAFAGCSGLTSLTIPSGVTSIDSEAFRGCSGLTSLTIPSGVTSIGAGAFYGCSGLTSLTIPSCVTSIGGWAFEYCSGLTSLTIPSSVTSIGDWGTFYGCSGLTSLTIPSGITSIGESAFAGCSGLTSLTLPSSVSSIGNSAFSGCSGLTSLTIPSGVTSIGKWAFRGCSGLTSIYVYPKKMPELGTDIFNGCDAKNCTVYVPKGTYDAYKSSEFGYFEKIVEFDATGIDKVTTSTNAKEVSRYSANGQRLSAPAKGLNIVKYSDGSVKKVAIQ
;
A
#
# COMPACT_ATOMS: atom_id res chain seq x y z
N MET A 1 -72.45 24.86 -18.28
CA MET A 1 -71.57 23.72 -18.44
C MET A 1 -70.28 24.00 -17.67
N GLY A 2 -70.12 23.43 -16.67
CA GLY A 2 -69.64 23.30 -15.36
C GLY A 2 -68.17 23.67 -15.16
N ASN A 3 -67.92 24.75 -14.45
CA ASN A 3 -66.73 25.06 -13.76
C ASN A 3 -66.55 24.04 -12.59
N PHE A 4 -65.77 23.00 -12.77
CA PHE A 4 -65.25 22.18 -11.65
C PHE A 4 -63.86 22.68 -11.34
N THR A 5 -63.83 23.46 -10.46
CA THR A 5 -62.96 24.02 -9.49
C THR A 5 -61.62 23.31 -9.27
N PHE A 6 -60.59 24.00 -9.71
CA PHE A 6 -59.16 23.80 -9.37
C PHE A 6 -58.85 23.95 -7.86
N LYS A 7 -59.86 24.38 -7.05
CA LYS A 7 -59.71 24.54 -5.59
C LYS A 7 -59.81 23.23 -4.78
N GLY A 8 -60.50 22.21 -5.29
CA GLY A 8 -60.65 20.93 -4.58
C GLY A 8 -59.42 20.01 -4.66
N LEU A 9 -58.71 20.07 -5.79
CA LEU A 9 -57.47 19.27 -5.95
C LEU A 9 -56.31 19.88 -5.15
N PHE A 10 -56.30 21.22 -4.96
CA PHE A 10 -55.24 21.87 -4.17
C PHE A 10 -55.39 21.61 -2.66
N LEU A 11 -56.64 21.46 -2.16
CA LEU A 11 -56.88 21.13 -0.76
C LEU A 11 -56.61 19.66 -0.45
N ALA A 12 -56.91 18.73 -1.36
CA ALA A 12 -56.62 17.31 -1.20
C ALA A 12 -55.07 17.04 -1.29
N GLY A 13 -54.37 17.74 -2.20
CA GLY A 13 -52.91 17.69 -2.30
C GLY A 13 -52.22 18.31 -1.07
N LEU A 14 -52.79 19.41 -0.53
CA LEU A 14 -52.24 20.04 0.68
C LEU A 14 -52.47 19.19 1.93
N PHE A 15 -53.59 18.46 2.04
CA PHE A 15 -53.83 17.52 3.13
C PHE A 15 -52.95 16.26 3.03
N MET A 16 -52.62 15.75 1.81
CA MET A 16 -51.65 14.67 1.64
C MET A 16 -50.22 15.11 1.93
N VAL A 17 -49.81 16.32 1.53
CA VAL A 17 -48.49 16.87 1.80
C VAL A 17 -48.31 17.21 3.29
N LEU A 18 -49.37 17.78 3.92
CA LEU A 18 -49.32 18.03 5.37
C LEU A 18 -49.45 16.74 6.18
N GLY A 19 -50.18 15.73 5.71
CA GLY A 19 -50.24 14.40 6.33
C GLY A 19 -48.92 13.65 6.21
N SER A 20 -48.24 13.73 5.07
CA SER A 20 -46.91 13.10 4.89
C SER A 20 -45.80 13.87 5.61
N LEU A 21 -45.91 15.19 5.75
CA LEU A 21 -44.99 15.99 6.57
C LEU A 21 -45.18 15.72 8.06
N SER A 22 -46.43 15.54 8.53
CA SER A 22 -46.71 15.20 9.93
C SER A 22 -46.25 13.79 10.27
N ILE A 23 -46.38 12.81 9.35
CA ILE A 23 -45.90 11.44 9.56
C ILE A 23 -44.35 11.38 9.50
N LYS A 24 -43.70 12.17 8.62
CA LYS A 24 -42.23 12.27 8.62
C LYS A 24 -41.68 13.01 9.84
N ALA A 25 -42.33 14.08 10.31
CA ALA A 25 -41.95 14.78 11.53
C ALA A 25 -42.16 13.89 12.77
N ALA A 26 -43.27 13.13 12.85
CA ALA A 26 -43.50 12.19 13.95
C ALA A 26 -42.55 10.98 13.96
N ALA A 27 -41.98 10.60 12.79
CA ALA A 27 -40.96 9.53 12.72
C ALA A 27 -39.58 10.00 13.18
N ASP A 28 -39.26 11.30 13.04
CA ASP A 28 -37.97 11.87 13.46
C ASP A 28 -37.97 12.36 14.92
N GLU A 29 -39.12 12.64 15.52
CA GLU A 29 -39.23 13.15 16.89
C GLU A 29 -39.04 12.08 18.00
N GLY A 30 -38.75 10.83 17.66
CA GLY A 30 -38.64 9.71 18.60
C GLY A 30 -37.25 9.13 18.84
N LEU A 31 -36.27 9.38 17.95
CA LEU A 31 -34.95 8.76 18.08
C LEU A 31 -34.10 9.41 19.18
N ILE A 32 -33.46 8.57 20.01
CA ILE A 32 -32.56 8.99 21.08
C ILE A 32 -31.13 8.95 20.52
N THR A 33 -30.68 10.08 19.98
CA THR A 33 -29.36 10.21 19.30
C THR A 33 -28.20 10.55 20.26
N ARG A 34 -28.51 11.15 21.42
CA ARG A 34 -27.49 11.33 22.47
C ARG A 34 -27.06 9.97 23.03
N GLN A 35 -25.80 9.84 23.43
CA GLN A 35 -25.30 8.63 24.07
C GLN A 35 -26.09 8.31 25.35
N VAL A 36 -26.67 7.10 25.38
CA VAL A 36 -27.30 6.50 26.56
C VAL A 36 -26.29 5.60 27.23
N THR A 37 -25.88 5.92 28.44
CA THR A 37 -24.94 5.10 29.22
C THR A 37 -25.70 4.24 30.21
N ILE A 38 -25.51 2.91 30.13
CA ILE A 38 -26.10 1.94 31.04
C ILE A 38 -25.00 1.24 31.84
N LYS A 39 -25.08 1.33 33.16
CA LYS A 39 -24.22 0.58 34.07
C LYS A 39 -24.89 -0.72 34.46
N LEU A 40 -24.19 -1.84 34.24
CA LEU A 40 -24.64 -3.19 34.62
C LEU A 40 -23.77 -3.71 35.76
N ASP A 41 -24.36 -3.85 36.94
CA ASP A 41 -23.71 -4.47 38.11
C ASP A 41 -23.66 -5.99 37.95
N GLU A 42 -24.70 -6.58 37.28
CA GLU A 42 -24.82 -8.00 36.99
C GLU A 42 -25.04 -8.22 35.48
N ALA A 43 -24.38 -9.22 34.92
CA ALA A 43 -24.54 -9.60 33.53
C ALA A 43 -25.94 -10.19 33.28
N GLY A 44 -26.51 -9.95 32.10
CA GLY A 44 -27.85 -10.41 31.72
C GLY A 44 -28.99 -9.47 32.12
N THR A 45 -28.68 -8.29 32.68
CA THR A 45 -29.70 -7.38 33.21
C THR A 45 -30.02 -6.19 32.29
N LEU A 46 -29.38 -6.05 31.13
CA LEU A 46 -29.65 -4.98 30.16
C LEU A 46 -31.13 -4.89 29.75
N PRO A 47 -31.84 -6.03 29.46
CA PRO A 47 -33.26 -5.99 29.14
C PRO A 47 -34.13 -5.35 30.25
N ASN A 48 -33.70 -5.41 31.51
CA ASN A 48 -34.40 -4.82 32.64
C ASN A 48 -34.09 -3.33 32.82
N ARG A 49 -33.02 -2.81 32.16
CA ARG A 49 -32.58 -1.42 32.24
C ARG A 49 -33.11 -0.53 31.13
N ILE A 50 -33.53 -1.14 30.01
CA ILE A 50 -34.07 -0.44 28.83
C ILE A 50 -35.51 -0.93 28.63
N ALA A 51 -36.49 -0.05 28.76
CA ALA A 51 -37.89 -0.39 28.50
C ALA A 51 -38.08 -0.84 27.03
N VAL A 52 -38.87 -1.87 26.81
CA VAL A 52 -39.16 -2.45 25.47
C VAL A 52 -39.62 -1.36 24.47
N SER A 53 -40.44 -0.39 24.93
CA SER A 53 -40.93 0.73 24.13
C SER A 53 -39.80 1.71 23.67
N ARG A 54 -38.64 1.70 24.34
CA ARG A 54 -37.54 2.62 24.04
C ARG A 54 -36.35 1.95 23.36
N LYS A 55 -36.29 0.61 23.34
CA LYS A 55 -35.14 -0.13 22.81
C LYS A 55 -34.83 0.22 21.35
N ASN A 56 -35.88 0.38 20.53
CA ASN A 56 -35.74 0.66 19.09
C ASN A 56 -35.56 2.15 18.78
N LEU A 57 -35.60 3.03 19.81
CA LEU A 57 -35.36 4.48 19.63
C LEU A 57 -33.92 4.88 19.92
N ILE A 58 -33.14 4.05 20.64
CA ILE A 58 -31.76 4.34 21.01
C ILE A 58 -30.84 4.08 19.82
N THR A 59 -30.14 5.11 19.36
CA THR A 59 -29.16 5.01 18.28
C THR A 59 -27.72 4.97 18.77
N ASN A 60 -27.44 5.41 20.02
CA ASN A 60 -26.11 5.49 20.59
C ASN A 60 -26.13 4.97 22.02
N LEU A 61 -25.48 3.81 22.24
CA LEU A 61 -25.49 3.10 23.52
C LEU A 61 -24.07 2.85 24.02
N LYS A 62 -23.81 3.23 25.27
CA LYS A 62 -22.62 2.83 26.02
C LYS A 62 -22.99 1.90 27.14
N ILE A 63 -22.26 0.80 27.29
CA ILE A 63 -22.44 -0.15 28.39
C ILE A 63 -21.18 -0.20 29.24
N VAL A 64 -21.39 -0.11 30.55
CA VAL A 64 -20.35 -0.20 31.57
C VAL A 64 -20.64 -1.38 32.46
N GLY A 65 -19.66 -2.25 32.73
CA GLY A 65 -19.81 -3.43 33.59
C GLY A 65 -19.87 -4.76 32.85
N LYS A 66 -20.47 -5.78 33.43
CA LYS A 66 -20.45 -7.14 32.87
C LYS A 66 -21.62 -7.36 31.91
N ILE A 67 -21.33 -7.98 30.77
CA ILE A 67 -22.35 -8.42 29.79
C ILE A 67 -22.21 -9.91 29.48
N ASN A 68 -23.33 -10.57 29.23
CA ASN A 68 -23.36 -11.98 28.80
C ASN A 68 -24.30 -12.18 27.59
N GLY A 69 -24.60 -13.44 27.26
CA GLY A 69 -25.43 -13.80 26.10
C GLY A 69 -26.83 -13.17 26.10
N THR A 70 -27.44 -12.97 27.27
CA THR A 70 -28.75 -12.31 27.40
C THR A 70 -28.67 -10.84 26.98
N ASP A 71 -27.64 -10.13 27.43
CA ASP A 71 -27.41 -8.75 27.05
C ASP A 71 -27.06 -8.63 25.55
N LEU A 72 -26.21 -9.53 25.04
CA LEU A 72 -25.82 -9.53 23.63
C LEU A 72 -27.01 -9.81 22.72
N LYS A 73 -27.90 -10.74 23.07
CA LYS A 73 -29.16 -10.97 22.37
C LYS A 73 -29.99 -9.68 22.25
N PHE A 74 -30.15 -8.97 23.35
CA PHE A 74 -30.91 -7.72 23.39
C PHE A 74 -30.24 -6.61 22.56
N ILE A 75 -28.90 -6.49 22.62
CA ILE A 75 -28.12 -5.54 21.80
C ILE A 75 -28.31 -5.83 20.31
N ARG A 76 -28.29 -7.08 19.90
CA ARG A 76 -28.52 -7.49 18.51
C ARG A 76 -29.88 -7.04 18.01
N GLU A 77 -30.94 -7.25 18.79
CA GLU A 77 -32.30 -6.77 18.46
C GLU A 77 -32.36 -5.25 18.32
N MET A 78 -31.63 -4.52 19.18
CA MET A 78 -31.49 -3.06 19.06
C MET A 78 -30.71 -2.65 17.80
N ALA A 79 -29.77 -3.47 17.34
CA ALA A 79 -28.93 -3.24 16.16
C ALA A 79 -29.55 -3.75 14.83
N GLY A 80 -30.82 -4.15 14.86
CA GLY A 80 -31.56 -4.51 13.66
C GLY A 80 -31.59 -5.98 13.31
N CYS A 81 -31.08 -6.89 14.18
CA CYS A 81 -31.02 -8.33 13.89
C CYS A 81 -31.34 -9.15 15.16
N ASP A 82 -32.31 -10.04 15.09
CA ASP A 82 -32.70 -10.84 16.22
C ASP A 82 -31.87 -12.14 16.38
N TYR A 83 -32.26 -12.95 17.33
CA TYR A 83 -31.72 -14.25 17.66
C TYR A 83 -31.82 -15.27 16.52
N ASN A 84 -32.86 -15.19 15.66
CA ASN A 84 -33.09 -16.08 14.51
C ASN A 84 -32.59 -15.49 13.18
N LYS A 85 -31.85 -14.35 13.20
CA LYS A 85 -31.44 -13.55 12.04
C LYS A 85 -32.57 -12.79 11.32
N GLU A 86 -33.72 -12.66 11.93
CA GLU A 86 -34.76 -11.83 11.37
C GLU A 86 -34.46 -10.36 11.61
N THR A 87 -34.88 -9.52 10.68
CA THR A 87 -34.72 -8.08 10.83
C THR A 87 -35.64 -7.55 11.91
N THR A 88 -35.14 -6.61 12.71
CA THR A 88 -35.89 -5.92 13.75
C THR A 88 -35.96 -4.41 13.45
N ASP A 89 -36.86 -3.71 14.16
CA ASP A 89 -36.98 -2.23 14.06
C ASP A 89 -35.88 -1.48 14.81
N GLY A 90 -34.87 -2.19 15.34
CA GLY A 90 -33.75 -1.61 16.07
C GLY A 90 -33.00 -0.56 15.25
N LYS A 91 -32.64 0.56 15.90
CA LYS A 91 -31.97 1.72 15.28
C LYS A 91 -30.59 1.99 15.87
N LEU A 92 -30.04 1.07 16.67
CA LEU A 92 -28.73 1.22 17.27
C LEU A 92 -27.65 1.23 16.19
N SER A 93 -26.96 2.36 16.09
CA SER A 93 -25.89 2.57 15.11
C SER A 93 -24.52 2.74 15.74
N ILE A 94 -24.46 3.21 16.98
CA ILE A 94 -23.21 3.40 17.73
C ILE A 94 -23.29 2.61 19.03
N LEU A 95 -22.33 1.68 19.20
CA LEU A 95 -22.22 0.82 20.39
C LEU A 95 -20.83 0.97 21.03
N ASP A 96 -20.78 1.49 22.25
CA ASP A 96 -19.55 1.61 23.03
C ASP A 96 -19.53 0.56 24.15
N LEU A 97 -18.66 -0.45 23.99
CA LEU A 97 -18.38 -1.50 24.98
C LEU A 97 -16.99 -1.32 25.62
N SER A 98 -16.34 -0.18 25.47
CA SER A 98 -14.98 0.05 25.96
C SER A 98 -14.79 -0.22 27.46
N GLU A 99 -15.83 0.05 28.26
CA GLU A 99 -15.86 -0.20 29.70
C GLU A 99 -16.69 -1.44 30.08
N ALA A 100 -17.08 -2.26 29.10
CA ALA A 100 -17.76 -3.51 29.33
C ALA A 100 -16.74 -4.66 29.52
N LYS A 101 -17.21 -5.71 30.21
CA LYS A 101 -16.50 -6.99 30.31
C LYS A 101 -17.41 -8.12 29.86
N ILE A 102 -17.00 -8.87 28.86
CA ILE A 102 -17.75 -10.04 28.39
C ILE A 102 -17.49 -11.21 29.34
N VAL A 103 -18.56 -11.79 29.84
CA VAL A 103 -18.48 -12.95 30.72
C VAL A 103 -19.29 -14.11 30.14
N ALA A 104 -18.90 -15.34 30.48
CA ALA A 104 -19.59 -16.54 30.05
C ALA A 104 -21.01 -16.62 30.60
N GLY A 105 -21.92 -17.26 29.84
CA GLY A 105 -23.29 -17.60 30.28
C GLY A 105 -24.36 -16.69 29.68
N GLY A 106 -25.51 -16.63 30.36
CA GLY A 106 -26.72 -16.00 29.86
C GLY A 106 -27.47 -16.84 28.86
N SER A 107 -28.50 -16.30 28.20
CA SER A 107 -29.21 -16.94 27.10
C SER A 107 -28.35 -17.05 25.86
N ALA A 108 -28.63 -18.01 24.98
CA ALA A 108 -28.03 -18.00 23.65
C ALA A 108 -28.39 -16.72 22.91
N TYR A 109 -27.40 -16.10 22.26
CA TYR A 109 -27.60 -14.84 21.54
C TYR A 109 -27.85 -15.06 20.04
N VAL A 110 -27.64 -16.27 19.54
CA VAL A 110 -27.96 -16.76 18.18
C VAL A 110 -28.32 -18.23 18.24
N SER A 111 -29.30 -18.66 17.40
CA SER A 111 -29.68 -20.08 17.28
C SER A 111 -29.56 -20.67 15.87
N TYR A 112 -29.56 -19.86 14.85
CA TYR A 112 -29.65 -20.29 13.45
C TYR A 112 -28.59 -21.33 13.03
N TYR A 113 -27.38 -21.27 13.58
CA TYR A 113 -26.28 -22.23 13.38
C TYR A 113 -26.03 -23.07 14.63
N GLY A 114 -27.08 -23.30 15.47
CA GLY A 114 -26.96 -23.84 16.80
C GLY A 114 -26.75 -22.72 17.84
N ASP A 115 -27.19 -23.03 19.07
CA ASP A 115 -27.16 -22.06 20.16
C ASP A 115 -25.72 -21.56 20.45
N ARG A 116 -25.50 -20.25 20.39
CA ARG A 116 -24.24 -19.62 20.73
C ARG A 116 -24.36 -18.84 22.04
N TYR A 117 -23.40 -19.04 22.91
CA TYR A 117 -23.32 -18.44 24.24
C TYR A 117 -22.03 -17.62 24.36
N THR A 118 -22.05 -16.59 25.20
CA THR A 118 -20.84 -15.82 25.48
C THR A 118 -19.80 -16.62 26.24
N SER A 119 -18.54 -16.36 25.96
CA SER A 119 -17.37 -16.83 26.70
C SER A 119 -16.58 -15.64 27.24
N ASN A 120 -15.83 -15.85 28.31
CA ASN A 120 -15.05 -14.77 28.93
C ASN A 120 -14.09 -14.11 27.94
N ASP A 121 -14.16 -12.80 27.87
CA ASP A 121 -13.24 -11.96 27.10
C ASP A 121 -13.11 -12.35 25.61
N LYS A 122 -14.22 -12.86 25.01
CA LYS A 122 -14.29 -13.21 23.58
C LYS A 122 -15.49 -12.55 22.92
N ILE A 123 -15.30 -12.03 21.71
CA ILE A 123 -16.39 -11.83 20.78
C ILE A 123 -16.64 -13.18 20.13
N GLY A 124 -17.75 -13.82 20.51
CA GLY A 124 -18.07 -15.19 20.09
C GLY A 124 -18.49 -15.25 18.62
N ASP A 125 -18.62 -16.49 18.14
CA ASP A 125 -19.10 -16.74 16.78
C ASP A 125 -20.49 -16.11 16.56
N ASN A 126 -20.67 -15.44 15.42
CA ASN A 126 -21.91 -14.76 15.03
C ASN A 126 -22.37 -13.63 15.99
N ALA A 127 -21.50 -13.11 16.86
CA ALA A 127 -21.89 -12.17 17.92
C ALA A 127 -22.68 -10.96 17.43
N PHE A 128 -22.30 -10.37 16.30
CA PHE A 128 -22.98 -9.25 15.64
C PHE A 128 -23.40 -9.59 14.21
N TYR A 129 -23.52 -10.84 13.88
CA TYR A 129 -23.95 -11.30 12.55
C TYR A 129 -25.22 -10.57 12.10
N GLY A 130 -25.20 -9.99 10.90
CA GLY A 130 -26.33 -9.30 10.28
C GLY A 130 -26.72 -7.97 10.92
N CYS A 131 -25.94 -7.45 11.87
CA CYS A 131 -26.20 -6.14 12.49
C CYS A 131 -25.79 -4.98 11.55
N SER A 132 -26.40 -4.90 10.37
CA SER A 132 -26.07 -3.93 9.31
C SER A 132 -26.35 -2.48 9.69
N GLY A 133 -27.16 -2.22 10.73
CA GLY A 133 -27.44 -0.89 11.27
C GLY A 133 -26.28 -0.29 12.08
N LEU A 134 -25.33 -1.12 12.55
CA LEU A 134 -24.18 -0.64 13.30
C LEU A 134 -23.20 0.09 12.37
N THR A 135 -22.93 1.35 12.68
CA THR A 135 -21.93 2.18 11.95
C THR A 135 -20.62 2.29 12.72
N SER A 136 -20.67 2.12 14.04
CA SER A 136 -19.48 2.15 14.90
C SER A 136 -19.66 1.23 16.11
N ILE A 137 -18.62 0.47 16.41
CA ILE A 137 -18.54 -0.33 17.64
C ILE A 137 -17.15 -0.18 18.27
N THR A 138 -17.12 0.06 19.59
CA THR A 138 -15.89 0.04 20.38
C THR A 138 -15.88 -1.21 21.24
N LEU A 139 -14.90 -2.08 21.03
CA LEU A 139 -14.76 -3.34 21.75
C LEU A 139 -14.07 -3.17 23.10
N PRO A 140 -14.37 -4.02 24.11
CA PRO A 140 -13.64 -4.05 25.37
C PRO A 140 -12.15 -4.33 25.16
N SER A 141 -11.28 -3.61 25.85
CA SER A 141 -9.82 -3.79 25.75
C SER A 141 -9.33 -5.18 26.20
N GLY A 142 -10.13 -5.89 27.01
CA GLY A 142 -9.82 -7.26 27.47
C GLY A 142 -10.13 -8.37 26.46
N VAL A 143 -10.70 -8.05 25.30
CA VAL A 143 -11.03 -9.08 24.28
C VAL A 143 -9.76 -9.73 23.74
N THR A 144 -9.76 -11.06 23.73
CA THR A 144 -8.61 -11.88 23.28
C THR A 144 -8.88 -12.66 21.99
N TRP A 145 -10.13 -12.70 21.52
CA TRP A 145 -10.54 -13.47 20.36
C TRP A 145 -11.74 -12.83 19.63
N ILE A 146 -11.73 -12.87 18.30
CA ILE A 146 -12.88 -12.58 17.45
C ILE A 146 -13.26 -13.85 16.71
N GLY A 147 -14.46 -14.36 17.01
CA GLY A 147 -14.99 -15.61 16.50
C GLY A 147 -15.38 -15.59 15.03
N GLY A 148 -15.72 -16.76 14.49
CA GLY A 148 -16.21 -16.86 13.13
C GLY A 148 -17.54 -16.14 12.93
N TYR A 149 -17.72 -15.47 11.77
CA TYR A 149 -18.95 -14.71 11.45
C TYR A 149 -19.30 -13.60 12.47
N ALA A 150 -18.35 -13.19 13.30
CA ALA A 150 -18.64 -12.30 14.43
C ALA A 150 -19.28 -10.96 14.00
N PHE A 151 -18.87 -10.39 12.87
CA PHE A 151 -19.40 -9.17 12.27
C PHE A 151 -19.88 -9.37 10.83
N ASP A 152 -20.10 -10.61 10.41
CA ASP A 152 -20.57 -10.92 9.07
C ASP A 152 -21.86 -10.14 8.75
N GLY A 153 -21.91 -9.49 7.59
CA GLY A 153 -23.03 -8.65 7.14
C GLY A 153 -23.20 -7.34 7.88
N CYS A 154 -22.23 -6.90 8.71
CA CYS A 154 -22.24 -5.58 9.31
C CYS A 154 -21.87 -4.49 8.27
N SER A 155 -22.65 -4.38 7.21
CA SER A 155 -22.37 -3.51 6.06
C SER A 155 -22.35 -2.01 6.37
N GLY A 156 -22.99 -1.59 7.45
CA GLY A 156 -22.97 -0.21 7.94
C GLY A 156 -21.70 0.17 8.71
N LEU A 157 -20.90 -0.80 9.15
CA LEU A 157 -19.72 -0.58 9.99
C LEU A 157 -18.61 0.15 9.19
N THR A 158 -18.28 1.37 9.60
CA THR A 158 -17.30 2.21 8.86
C THR A 158 -15.89 2.09 9.40
N SER A 159 -15.73 1.84 10.69
CA SER A 159 -14.42 1.66 11.32
C SER A 159 -14.53 0.76 12.55
N LEU A 160 -13.47 0.00 12.80
CA LEU A 160 -13.34 -0.83 14.01
C LEU A 160 -11.88 -0.82 14.46
N THR A 161 -11.67 -0.69 15.76
CA THR A 161 -10.36 -0.92 16.38
C THR A 161 -10.37 -2.29 17.05
N ILE A 162 -9.52 -3.20 16.57
CA ILE A 162 -9.31 -4.50 17.18
C ILE A 162 -8.41 -4.31 18.41
N PRO A 163 -8.83 -4.76 19.61
CA PRO A 163 -8.01 -4.66 20.81
C PRO A 163 -6.68 -5.40 20.69
N SER A 164 -5.62 -4.83 21.30
CA SER A 164 -4.26 -5.37 21.22
C SER A 164 -4.06 -6.75 21.90
N GLY A 165 -5.06 -7.22 22.65
CA GLY A 165 -5.08 -8.56 23.24
C GLY A 165 -5.59 -9.67 22.32
N VAL A 166 -6.17 -9.31 21.16
CA VAL A 166 -6.74 -10.29 20.22
C VAL A 166 -5.61 -11.02 19.51
N THR A 167 -5.65 -12.37 19.54
CA THR A 167 -4.59 -13.23 18.96
C THR A 167 -4.98 -13.88 17.63
N GLY A 168 -6.26 -13.87 17.25
CA GLY A 168 -6.74 -14.41 15.98
C GLY A 168 -8.07 -13.82 15.55
N ILE A 169 -8.28 -13.80 14.24
CA ILE A 169 -9.53 -13.39 13.57
C ILE A 169 -10.11 -14.65 12.90
N GLY A 170 -11.30 -15.05 13.35
CA GLY A 170 -11.98 -16.26 12.87
C GLY A 170 -12.43 -16.19 11.41
N ASP A 171 -12.85 -17.33 10.87
CA ASP A 171 -13.37 -17.43 9.51
C ASP A 171 -14.62 -16.56 9.33
N ASN A 172 -14.73 -15.86 8.20
CA ASN A 172 -15.85 -14.96 7.87
C ASN A 172 -16.09 -13.83 8.91
N ALA A 173 -15.12 -13.53 9.77
CA ALA A 173 -15.35 -12.62 10.90
C ALA A 173 -15.89 -11.24 10.50
N PHE A 174 -15.50 -10.72 9.35
CA PHE A 174 -15.94 -9.43 8.77
C PHE A 174 -16.47 -9.58 7.34
N ASP A 175 -16.98 -10.77 6.99
CA ASP A 175 -17.55 -11.01 5.67
C ASP A 175 -18.68 -10.01 5.39
N GLY A 176 -18.67 -9.38 4.21
CA GLY A 176 -19.69 -8.40 3.81
C GLY A 176 -19.69 -7.08 4.58
N CYS A 177 -18.64 -6.77 5.36
CA CYS A 177 -18.49 -5.45 5.99
C CYS A 177 -18.12 -4.39 4.96
N SER A 178 -18.98 -4.16 3.98
CA SER A 178 -18.71 -3.29 2.82
C SER A 178 -18.53 -1.80 3.15
N GLY A 179 -19.04 -1.36 4.29
CA GLY A 179 -18.85 0.00 4.80
C GLY A 179 -17.50 0.26 5.46
N LEU A 180 -16.74 -0.81 5.77
CA LEU A 180 -15.48 -0.70 6.52
C LEU A 180 -14.40 -0.05 5.65
N THR A 181 -14.02 1.18 5.98
CA THR A 181 -13.04 1.96 5.19
C THR A 181 -11.63 1.84 5.72
N SER A 182 -11.48 1.59 7.02
CA SER A 182 -10.18 1.44 7.67
C SER A 182 -10.24 0.42 8.82
N LEU A 183 -9.17 -0.33 8.98
CA LEU A 183 -9.00 -1.29 10.06
C LEU A 183 -7.54 -1.35 10.48
N THR A 184 -7.30 -1.37 11.79
CA THR A 184 -5.97 -1.64 12.33
C THR A 184 -5.93 -3.05 12.89
N ILE A 185 -5.07 -3.89 12.31
CA ILE A 185 -4.81 -5.26 12.81
C ILE A 185 -3.67 -5.18 13.81
N PRO A 186 -3.87 -5.58 15.08
CA PRO A 186 -2.83 -5.51 16.11
C PRO A 186 -1.75 -6.58 15.89
N SER A 187 -0.54 -6.28 16.38
CA SER A 187 0.63 -7.18 16.26
C SER A 187 0.52 -8.47 17.08
N SER A 188 -0.52 -8.65 17.84
CA SER A 188 -0.84 -9.92 18.53
C SER A 188 -1.48 -10.96 17.63
N ILE A 189 -2.01 -10.56 16.45
CA ILE A 189 -2.61 -11.48 15.47
C ILE A 189 -1.51 -12.28 14.78
N THR A 190 -1.66 -13.60 14.74
CA THR A 190 -0.70 -14.50 14.10
C THR A 190 -1.23 -15.15 12.82
N TRP A 191 -2.53 -15.12 12.61
CA TRP A 191 -3.20 -15.65 11.41
C TRP A 191 -4.53 -14.92 11.13
N ILE A 192 -4.95 -14.93 9.87
CA ILE A 192 -6.21 -14.36 9.39
C ILE A 192 -7.03 -15.51 8.78
N GLY A 193 -8.24 -15.73 9.29
CA GLY A 193 -9.13 -16.80 8.88
C GLY A 193 -9.60 -16.73 7.43
N SER A 194 -10.15 -17.84 6.95
CA SER A 194 -10.76 -17.90 5.62
C SER A 194 -11.96 -16.96 5.53
N ASN A 195 -12.11 -16.27 4.39
CA ASN A 195 -13.14 -15.24 4.15
C ASN A 195 -13.18 -14.12 5.21
N ALA A 196 -12.15 -13.95 6.04
CA ALA A 196 -12.21 -13.04 7.19
C ALA A 196 -12.64 -11.61 6.81
N PHE A 197 -12.26 -11.12 5.64
CA PHE A 197 -12.64 -9.80 5.08
C PHE A 197 -13.26 -9.93 3.68
N TYR A 198 -13.90 -11.04 3.38
CA TYR A 198 -14.56 -11.25 2.10
C TYR A 198 -15.57 -10.12 1.84
N GLY A 199 -15.54 -9.52 0.65
CA GLY A 199 -16.50 -8.47 0.28
C GLY A 199 -16.37 -7.14 1.06
N CYS A 200 -15.30 -6.90 1.80
CA CYS A 200 -15.02 -5.61 2.44
C CYS A 200 -14.64 -4.56 1.40
N SER A 201 -15.58 -4.22 0.51
CA SER A 201 -15.33 -3.35 -0.66
C SER A 201 -15.01 -1.90 -0.34
N GLY A 202 -15.34 -1.43 0.87
CA GLY A 202 -15.01 -0.09 1.36
C GLY A 202 -13.56 0.06 1.83
N LEU A 203 -12.86 -1.05 2.11
CA LEU A 203 -11.51 -1.04 2.65
C LEU A 203 -10.52 -0.53 1.60
N THR A 204 -9.81 0.56 1.90
CA THR A 204 -8.92 1.22 0.92
C THR A 204 -7.45 0.86 1.09
N SER A 205 -7.02 0.62 2.31
CA SER A 205 -5.65 0.21 2.63
C SER A 205 -5.60 -0.65 3.89
N LEU A 206 -4.64 -1.57 3.96
CA LEU A 206 -4.44 -2.42 5.12
C LEU A 206 -2.97 -2.77 5.30
N THR A 207 -2.51 -2.76 6.55
CA THR A 207 -1.20 -3.28 6.92
C THR A 207 -1.38 -4.56 7.70
N ILE A 208 -0.84 -5.66 7.17
CA ILE A 208 -0.80 -6.95 7.86
C ILE A 208 0.42 -6.95 8.78
N PRO A 209 0.26 -7.19 10.09
CA PRO A 209 1.37 -7.14 11.03
C PRO A 209 2.38 -8.27 10.79
N PHE A 210 3.63 -8.02 11.19
CA PHE A 210 4.77 -8.94 11.00
C PHE A 210 4.57 -10.31 11.68
N SER A 211 3.69 -10.41 12.65
CA SER A 211 3.34 -11.63 13.38
C SER A 211 2.48 -12.61 12.56
N VAL A 212 1.86 -12.15 11.48
CA VAL A 212 1.02 -12.99 10.62
C VAL A 212 1.90 -13.83 9.70
N THR A 213 1.76 -15.15 9.78
CA THR A 213 2.50 -16.11 8.96
C THR A 213 1.63 -16.81 7.91
N TRP A 214 0.32 -16.70 8.04
CA TRP A 214 -0.65 -17.34 7.14
C TRP A 214 -1.89 -16.46 6.92
N ILE A 215 -2.36 -16.40 5.68
CA ILE A 215 -3.60 -15.75 5.24
C ILE A 215 -4.52 -16.81 4.66
N GLY A 216 -5.74 -16.93 5.19
CA GLY A 216 -6.72 -17.94 4.80
C GLY A 216 -7.27 -17.79 3.38
N CYS A 217 -7.95 -18.83 2.89
CA CYS A 217 -8.63 -18.80 1.60
C CYS A 217 -9.68 -17.68 1.56
N ASN A 218 -9.75 -16.95 0.42
CA ASN A 218 -10.66 -15.83 0.18
C ASN A 218 -10.57 -14.69 1.22
N ALA A 219 -9.53 -14.62 2.03
CA ALA A 219 -9.49 -13.72 3.18
C ALA A 219 -9.79 -12.26 2.83
N PHE A 220 -9.37 -11.78 1.66
CA PHE A 220 -9.63 -10.44 1.13
C PHE A 220 -10.35 -10.46 -0.23
N SER A 221 -10.96 -11.58 -0.60
CA SER A 221 -11.66 -11.69 -1.88
C SER A 221 -12.80 -10.67 -1.95
N GLY A 222 -12.91 -9.97 -3.07
CA GLY A 222 -13.94 -8.93 -3.28
C GLY A 222 -13.66 -7.60 -2.55
N CYS A 223 -12.49 -7.40 -1.96
CA CYS A 223 -12.09 -6.10 -1.43
C CYS A 223 -11.75 -5.12 -2.56
N SER A 224 -12.75 -4.76 -3.36
CA SER A 224 -12.57 -3.97 -4.59
C SER A 224 -12.06 -2.54 -4.38
N GLY A 225 -12.27 -1.97 -3.19
CA GLY A 225 -11.74 -0.66 -2.82
C GLY A 225 -10.28 -0.66 -2.39
N LEU A 226 -9.68 -1.85 -2.15
CA LEU A 226 -8.33 -1.98 -1.63
C LEU A 226 -7.31 -1.55 -2.70
N THR A 227 -6.66 -0.42 -2.50
CA THR A 227 -5.66 0.12 -3.44
C THR A 227 -4.24 -0.31 -3.10
N SER A 228 -3.98 -0.57 -1.83
CA SER A 228 -2.67 -1.04 -1.35
C SER A 228 -2.81 -1.95 -0.13
N ILE A 229 -1.92 -2.95 -0.05
CA ILE A 229 -1.79 -3.82 1.11
C ILE A 229 -0.30 -4.10 1.37
N THR A 230 0.10 -4.03 2.64
CA THR A 230 1.46 -4.39 3.06
C THR A 230 1.43 -5.77 3.68
N LEU A 231 2.18 -6.70 3.09
CA LEU A 231 2.34 -8.06 3.59
C LEU A 231 3.61 -8.19 4.46
N PRO A 232 3.58 -9.00 5.52
CA PRO A 232 4.76 -9.22 6.37
C PRO A 232 5.81 -10.09 5.67
N SER A 233 7.08 -9.82 5.93
CA SER A 233 8.19 -10.59 5.37
C SER A 233 8.23 -12.06 5.82
N GLY A 234 7.59 -12.38 6.94
CA GLY A 234 7.50 -13.73 7.49
C GLY A 234 6.33 -14.56 6.93
N LEU A 235 5.54 -14.02 6.02
CA LEU A 235 4.42 -14.72 5.40
C LEU A 235 4.95 -15.81 4.45
N THR A 236 4.57 -17.05 4.68
CA THR A 236 5.02 -18.22 3.91
C THR A 236 3.92 -18.82 3.03
N GLU A 237 2.67 -18.47 3.29
CA GLU A 237 1.52 -19.04 2.57
C GLU A 237 0.40 -18.01 2.41
N ILE A 238 -0.18 -17.98 1.22
CA ILE A 238 -1.37 -17.21 0.88
C ILE A 238 -2.43 -18.18 0.38
N GLY A 239 -3.54 -18.26 1.09
CA GLY A 239 -4.64 -19.18 0.78
C GLY A 239 -5.28 -18.91 -0.60
N CYS A 240 -6.01 -19.93 -1.10
CA CYS A 240 -6.70 -19.83 -2.39
C CYS A 240 -7.62 -18.62 -2.48
N ASN A 241 -7.63 -17.92 -3.62
CA ASN A 241 -8.43 -16.72 -3.90
C ASN A 241 -8.26 -15.57 -2.88
N ALA A 242 -7.19 -15.54 -2.10
CA ALA A 242 -7.07 -14.62 -0.97
C ALA A 242 -7.26 -13.14 -1.36
N PHE A 243 -6.85 -12.73 -2.55
CA PHE A 243 -7.02 -11.38 -3.10
C PHE A 243 -7.89 -11.35 -4.36
N SER A 244 -8.64 -12.40 -4.64
CA SER A 244 -9.50 -12.47 -5.82
C SER A 244 -10.50 -11.31 -5.85
N GLY A 245 -10.64 -10.64 -7.00
CA GLY A 245 -11.57 -9.50 -7.14
C GLY A 245 -11.14 -8.21 -6.44
N CYS A 246 -9.89 -8.10 -5.96
CA CYS A 246 -9.33 -6.84 -5.47
C CYS A 246 -9.01 -5.91 -6.65
N SER A 247 -10.04 -5.45 -7.35
CA SER A 247 -9.91 -4.68 -8.60
C SER A 247 -9.28 -3.30 -8.44
N GLY A 248 -9.31 -2.73 -7.23
CA GLY A 248 -8.63 -1.47 -6.90
C GLY A 248 -7.14 -1.61 -6.63
N LEU A 249 -6.63 -2.85 -6.42
CA LEU A 249 -5.25 -3.09 -6.04
C LEU A 249 -4.31 -2.77 -7.21
N THR A 250 -3.47 -1.76 -7.05
CA THR A 250 -2.58 -1.28 -8.12
C THR A 250 -1.19 -1.93 -8.06
N SER A 251 -0.75 -2.28 -6.88
CA SER A 251 0.53 -2.97 -6.64
C SER A 251 0.50 -3.75 -5.34
N ILE A 252 1.30 -4.82 -5.28
CA ILE A 252 1.52 -5.60 -4.06
C ILE A 252 2.94 -6.13 -4.06
N THR A 253 3.60 -6.07 -2.90
CA THR A 253 4.93 -6.67 -2.71
C THR A 253 4.78 -8.01 -2.03
N LEU A 254 5.22 -9.07 -2.70
CA LEU A 254 5.20 -10.42 -2.16
C LEU A 254 6.45 -10.71 -1.32
N PRO A 255 6.31 -11.36 -0.16
CA PRO A 255 7.45 -11.75 0.66
C PRO A 255 8.29 -12.84 -0.02
N SER A 256 9.60 -12.80 0.20
CA SER A 256 10.56 -13.71 -0.44
C SER A 256 10.44 -15.18 0.00
N GLY A 257 9.70 -15.45 1.07
CA GLY A 257 9.47 -16.79 1.60
C GLY A 257 8.40 -17.61 0.87
N LEU A 258 7.66 -16.99 -0.06
CA LEU A 258 6.65 -17.71 -0.83
C LEU A 258 7.30 -18.65 -1.86
N THR A 259 6.82 -19.90 -1.89
CA THR A 259 7.27 -20.94 -2.84
C THR A 259 6.27 -21.19 -3.95
N GLU A 260 5.05 -20.71 -3.83
CA GLU A 260 4.00 -20.83 -4.84
C GLU A 260 3.08 -19.60 -4.86
N ILE A 261 2.41 -19.38 -5.98
CA ILE A 261 1.24 -18.52 -6.08
C ILE A 261 0.04 -19.44 -6.30
N GLY A 262 -0.71 -19.68 -5.23
CA GLY A 262 -1.77 -20.69 -5.23
C GLY A 262 -2.98 -20.37 -6.12
N TYR A 263 -4.00 -21.22 -6.07
CA TYR A 263 -5.22 -21.14 -6.85
C TYR A 263 -5.91 -19.77 -6.71
N GLY A 264 -6.09 -19.08 -7.83
CA GLY A 264 -6.88 -17.85 -7.96
C GLY A 264 -6.44 -16.67 -7.09
N VAL A 265 -5.26 -16.70 -6.49
CA VAL A 265 -4.83 -15.72 -5.45
C VAL A 265 -5.08 -14.29 -5.89
N PHE A 266 -4.78 -13.91 -7.14
CA PHE A 266 -4.98 -12.57 -7.69
C PHE A 266 -6.01 -12.50 -8.81
N SER A 267 -6.88 -13.52 -8.92
CA SER A 267 -7.90 -13.55 -9.97
C SER A 267 -8.78 -12.29 -9.93
N GLY A 268 -8.95 -11.61 -11.06
CA GLY A 268 -9.77 -10.40 -11.14
C GLY A 268 -9.16 -9.13 -10.54
N CYS A 269 -7.87 -9.13 -10.18
CA CYS A 269 -7.14 -7.93 -9.78
C CYS A 269 -6.85 -7.03 -10.98
N SER A 270 -7.90 -6.45 -11.58
CA SER A 270 -7.79 -5.70 -12.85
C SER A 270 -7.03 -4.39 -12.73
N GLY A 271 -6.90 -3.82 -11.53
CA GLY A 271 -6.10 -2.62 -11.26
C GLY A 271 -4.60 -2.88 -11.15
N LEU A 272 -4.18 -4.15 -11.00
CA LEU A 272 -2.77 -4.52 -10.82
C LEU A 272 -1.98 -4.25 -12.09
N THR A 273 -1.02 -3.31 -12.03
CA THR A 273 -0.27 -2.86 -13.22
C THR A 273 1.07 -3.56 -13.37
N SER A 274 1.69 -3.91 -12.27
CA SER A 274 2.98 -4.63 -12.24
C SER A 274 3.09 -5.47 -10.98
N MET A 275 3.82 -6.59 -11.08
CA MET A 275 4.14 -7.45 -9.96
C MET A 275 5.50 -8.10 -10.16
N THR A 276 6.24 -8.28 -9.08
CA THR A 276 7.46 -9.09 -9.05
C THR A 276 7.19 -10.35 -8.24
N LEU A 277 7.35 -11.50 -8.88
CA LEU A 277 7.28 -12.80 -8.21
C LEU A 277 8.59 -13.07 -7.47
N PRO A 278 8.56 -13.58 -6.24
CA PRO A 278 9.76 -13.99 -5.52
C PRO A 278 10.55 -15.06 -6.28
N ALA A 279 11.88 -14.99 -6.19
CA ALA A 279 12.77 -15.94 -6.87
C ALA A 279 12.65 -17.40 -6.37
N GLY A 280 11.98 -17.62 -5.23
CA GLY A 280 11.71 -18.94 -4.67
C GLY A 280 10.44 -19.61 -5.21
N VAL A 281 9.63 -18.88 -6.00
CA VAL A 281 8.35 -19.42 -6.52
C VAL A 281 8.63 -20.50 -7.57
N THR A 282 8.12 -21.71 -7.34
CA THR A 282 8.28 -22.87 -8.24
C THR A 282 7.01 -23.18 -9.03
N GLU A 283 5.85 -22.68 -8.56
CA GLU A 283 4.55 -22.96 -9.18
C GLU A 283 3.69 -21.68 -9.24
N ILE A 284 3.01 -21.49 -10.37
CA ILE A 284 1.94 -20.52 -10.55
C ILE A 284 0.66 -21.32 -10.77
N GLY A 285 -0.19 -21.39 -9.75
CA GLY A 285 -1.37 -22.23 -9.71
C GLY A 285 -2.47 -21.80 -10.68
N ASP A 286 -3.51 -22.63 -10.75
CA ASP A 286 -4.67 -22.38 -11.61
C ASP A 286 -5.33 -21.04 -11.28
N TYR A 287 -5.72 -20.29 -12.33
CA TYR A 287 -6.42 -19.01 -12.25
C TYR A 287 -5.66 -17.92 -11.48
N ALA A 288 -4.41 -18.12 -11.10
CA ALA A 288 -3.65 -17.26 -10.17
C ALA A 288 -3.74 -15.76 -10.51
N PHE A 289 -3.66 -15.39 -11.79
CA PHE A 289 -3.77 -14.01 -12.31
C PHE A 289 -4.89 -13.85 -13.33
N LYS A 290 -5.88 -14.75 -13.36
CA LYS A 290 -6.97 -14.66 -14.32
C LYS A 290 -7.67 -13.32 -14.25
N GLY A 291 -7.81 -12.63 -15.40
CA GLY A 291 -8.50 -11.34 -15.48
C GLY A 291 -7.72 -10.15 -14.91
N CYS A 292 -6.41 -10.27 -14.65
CA CYS A 292 -5.55 -9.15 -14.30
C CYS A 292 -5.29 -8.27 -15.53
N SER A 293 -6.33 -7.63 -16.05
CA SER A 293 -6.28 -6.90 -17.33
C SER A 293 -5.39 -5.66 -17.31
N GLY A 294 -5.10 -5.09 -16.13
CA GLY A 294 -4.18 -3.97 -15.96
C GLY A 294 -2.70 -4.36 -15.98
N LEU A 295 -2.38 -5.66 -15.85
CA LEU A 295 -1.01 -6.14 -15.74
C LEU A 295 -0.28 -5.97 -17.06
N THR A 296 0.68 -5.02 -17.11
CA THR A 296 1.42 -4.68 -18.33
C THR A 296 2.73 -5.46 -18.47
N SER A 297 3.30 -5.86 -17.34
CA SER A 297 4.54 -6.64 -17.30
C SER A 297 4.55 -7.58 -16.10
N LEU A 298 5.06 -8.78 -16.31
CA LEU A 298 5.33 -9.77 -15.29
C LEU A 298 6.59 -10.55 -15.68
N THR A 299 7.50 -10.72 -14.72
CA THR A 299 8.64 -11.61 -14.89
C THR A 299 8.36 -12.92 -14.18
N ILE A 300 8.32 -14.02 -14.93
CA ILE A 300 8.24 -15.38 -14.38
C ILE A 300 9.64 -15.77 -13.95
N PRO A 301 9.88 -16.07 -12.65
CA PRO A 301 11.21 -16.48 -12.17
C PRO A 301 11.71 -17.77 -12.84
N SER A 302 13.03 -17.91 -12.96
CA SER A 302 13.67 -19.12 -13.46
C SER A 302 13.54 -20.35 -12.55
N SER A 303 12.93 -20.21 -11.39
CA SER A 303 12.55 -21.28 -10.48
C SER A 303 11.21 -21.94 -10.84
N VAL A 304 10.36 -21.25 -11.62
CA VAL A 304 9.02 -21.74 -11.96
C VAL A 304 9.12 -22.94 -12.90
N THR A 305 8.51 -24.03 -12.50
CA THR A 305 8.44 -25.29 -13.28
C THR A 305 7.04 -25.55 -13.83
N GLU A 306 6.02 -24.97 -13.22
CA GLU A 306 4.62 -25.20 -13.58
C GLU A 306 3.82 -23.90 -13.66
N ILE A 307 3.02 -23.76 -14.74
CA ILE A 307 2.04 -22.69 -14.94
C ILE A 307 0.67 -23.35 -15.10
N GLY A 308 -0.22 -23.11 -14.15
CA GLY A 308 -1.51 -23.76 -14.04
C GLY A 308 -2.54 -23.37 -15.10
N GLU A 309 -3.72 -24.01 -15.02
CA GLU A 309 -4.84 -23.74 -15.90
C GLU A 309 -5.30 -22.29 -15.78
N SER A 310 -5.50 -21.63 -16.94
CA SER A 310 -5.98 -20.23 -17.01
C SER A 310 -5.19 -19.25 -16.12
N ALA A 311 -3.97 -19.57 -15.73
CA ALA A 311 -3.18 -18.80 -14.76
C ALA A 311 -3.09 -17.31 -15.11
N PHE A 312 -2.97 -16.96 -16.40
CA PHE A 312 -2.95 -15.59 -16.91
C PHE A 312 -4.08 -15.28 -17.89
N SER A 313 -5.12 -16.11 -17.93
CA SER A 313 -6.21 -15.91 -18.85
C SER A 313 -6.86 -14.53 -18.67
N GLY A 314 -7.01 -13.77 -19.77
CA GLY A 314 -7.58 -12.42 -19.75
C GLY A 314 -6.65 -11.32 -19.24
N CYS A 315 -5.34 -11.56 -19.12
CA CYS A 315 -4.33 -10.53 -18.86
C CYS A 315 -4.09 -9.68 -20.10
N SER A 316 -5.12 -8.95 -20.55
CA SER A 316 -5.13 -8.22 -21.83
C SER A 316 -4.14 -7.05 -21.89
N GLY A 317 -3.68 -6.53 -20.75
CA GLY A 317 -2.66 -5.49 -20.67
C GLY A 317 -1.24 -5.98 -20.87
N LEU A 318 -1.01 -7.30 -20.79
CA LEU A 318 0.34 -7.88 -20.86
C LEU A 318 0.91 -7.73 -22.27
N THR A 319 2.03 -7.00 -22.38
CA THR A 319 2.64 -6.69 -23.69
C THR A 319 3.78 -7.65 -24.06
N ASN A 320 4.48 -8.17 -23.07
CA ASN A 320 5.60 -9.08 -23.25
C ASN A 320 5.49 -10.24 -22.28
N LEU A 321 5.78 -11.43 -22.74
CA LEU A 321 5.82 -12.65 -21.94
C LEU A 321 7.18 -13.32 -22.08
N THR A 322 7.77 -13.70 -20.95
CA THR A 322 8.98 -14.52 -20.92
C THR A 322 8.65 -15.84 -20.24
N ILE A 323 8.86 -16.95 -20.97
CA ILE A 323 8.71 -18.30 -20.44
C ILE A 323 10.11 -18.87 -20.19
N PRO A 324 10.53 -19.05 -18.94
CA PRO A 324 11.87 -19.52 -18.62
C PRO A 324 12.06 -21.00 -19.00
N SER A 325 13.32 -21.40 -19.21
CA SER A 325 13.70 -22.77 -19.58
C SER A 325 13.37 -23.82 -18.50
N SER A 326 13.07 -23.39 -17.30
CA SER A 326 12.68 -24.25 -16.17
C SER A 326 11.25 -24.80 -16.30
N VAL A 327 10.39 -24.16 -17.13
CA VAL A 327 8.97 -24.54 -17.23
C VAL A 327 8.83 -25.89 -17.93
N THR A 328 8.21 -26.85 -17.24
CA THR A 328 7.99 -28.21 -17.70
C THR A 328 6.52 -28.49 -18.02
N SER A 329 5.58 -27.67 -17.52
CA SER A 329 4.16 -27.78 -17.85
C SER A 329 3.47 -26.40 -17.93
N ILE A 330 2.52 -26.27 -18.86
CA ILE A 330 1.65 -25.11 -19.06
C ILE A 330 0.22 -25.60 -19.21
N GLY A 331 -0.65 -25.23 -18.29
CA GLY A 331 -2.03 -25.67 -18.22
C GLY A 331 -2.93 -25.17 -19.36
N ASN A 332 -4.14 -25.72 -19.43
CA ASN A 332 -5.16 -25.31 -20.39
C ASN A 332 -5.43 -23.80 -20.31
N SER A 333 -5.52 -23.14 -21.45
CA SER A 333 -5.88 -21.71 -21.52
C SER A 333 -4.98 -20.78 -20.70
N ALA A 334 -3.77 -21.18 -20.32
CA ALA A 334 -2.92 -20.48 -19.38
C ALA A 334 -2.73 -18.99 -19.74
N PHE A 335 -2.61 -18.65 -21.02
CA PHE A 335 -2.47 -17.28 -21.54
C PHE A 335 -3.62 -16.88 -22.47
N ALA A 336 -4.76 -17.57 -22.40
CA ALA A 336 -5.89 -17.26 -23.26
C ALA A 336 -6.38 -15.83 -23.03
N GLY A 337 -6.65 -15.07 -24.10
CA GLY A 337 -7.13 -13.70 -24.02
C GLY A 337 -6.07 -12.67 -23.60
N CYS A 338 -4.78 -13.00 -23.60
CA CYS A 338 -3.68 -12.04 -23.47
C CYS A 338 -3.52 -11.22 -24.76
N SER A 339 -4.54 -10.46 -25.13
CA SER A 339 -4.64 -9.78 -26.44
C SER A 339 -3.65 -8.64 -26.64
N GLY A 340 -3.03 -8.15 -25.56
CA GLY A 340 -1.99 -7.11 -25.62
C GLY A 340 -0.59 -7.60 -25.96
N LEU A 341 -0.37 -8.93 -26.03
CA LEU A 341 0.95 -9.49 -26.28
C LEU A 341 1.46 -9.12 -27.67
N THR A 342 2.63 -8.49 -27.70
CA THR A 342 3.38 -8.14 -28.93
C THR A 342 4.62 -9.01 -29.11
N SER A 343 5.13 -9.61 -28.02
CA SER A 343 6.28 -10.51 -28.08
C SER A 343 6.23 -11.57 -26.96
N ILE A 344 6.62 -12.79 -27.33
CA ILE A 344 6.82 -13.92 -26.41
C ILE A 344 8.24 -14.45 -26.59
N TYR A 345 8.94 -14.59 -25.48
CA TYR A 345 10.28 -15.16 -25.42
C TYR A 345 10.19 -16.53 -24.74
N ALA A 346 10.19 -17.60 -25.51
CA ALA A 346 10.16 -18.96 -25.01
C ALA A 346 11.56 -19.59 -25.03
N TYR A 347 12.15 -19.80 -23.84
CA TYR A 347 13.52 -20.29 -23.70
C TYR A 347 13.60 -21.81 -23.56
N LEU A 348 12.59 -22.49 -23.99
CA LEU A 348 12.41 -23.90 -23.85
C LEU A 348 13.18 -24.62 -24.96
N GLU A 349 14.25 -25.30 -24.61
CA GLU A 349 14.98 -26.17 -25.56
C GLU A 349 14.15 -27.41 -25.92
N LYS A 350 13.20 -27.76 -25.09
CA LYS A 350 12.23 -28.83 -25.29
C LYS A 350 10.85 -28.30 -24.95
N ILE A 351 9.87 -28.56 -25.80
CA ILE A 351 8.48 -28.17 -25.54
C ILE A 351 7.98 -28.85 -24.25
N PRO A 352 7.41 -28.09 -23.27
CA PRO A 352 6.85 -28.63 -22.05
C PRO A 352 5.54 -29.40 -22.34
N GLU A 353 4.98 -30.02 -21.33
CA GLU A 353 3.59 -30.48 -21.40
C GLU A 353 2.68 -29.26 -21.56
N LEU A 354 1.90 -29.26 -22.66
CA LEU A 354 1.00 -28.15 -22.99
C LEU A 354 -0.45 -28.62 -22.87
N GLY A 355 -1.24 -27.86 -22.14
CA GLY A 355 -2.69 -27.94 -22.19
C GLY A 355 -3.24 -27.46 -23.54
N SER A 356 -4.55 -27.45 -23.67
CA SER A 356 -5.24 -26.97 -24.88
C SER A 356 -5.54 -25.47 -24.79
N ASN A 357 -5.62 -24.80 -25.94
CA ASN A 357 -6.03 -23.40 -26.07
C ASN A 357 -5.12 -22.40 -25.30
N VAL A 358 -3.86 -22.75 -25.13
CA VAL A 358 -2.92 -22.00 -24.29
C VAL A 358 -2.91 -20.50 -24.64
N PHE A 359 -2.93 -20.14 -25.93
CA PHE A 359 -2.83 -18.77 -26.43
C PHE A 359 -4.07 -18.26 -27.15
N THR A 360 -5.20 -18.95 -27.05
CA THR A 360 -6.43 -18.56 -27.74
C THR A 360 -6.85 -17.13 -27.38
N GLY A 361 -7.07 -16.27 -28.40
CA GLY A 361 -7.43 -14.87 -28.20
C GLY A 361 -6.26 -13.91 -28.00
N CYS A 362 -5.02 -14.39 -28.13
CA CYS A 362 -3.85 -13.55 -28.36
C CYS A 362 -3.81 -13.05 -29.81
N ASP A 363 -3.02 -12.02 -30.10
CA ASP A 363 -2.83 -11.54 -31.48
C ASP A 363 -1.84 -12.46 -32.23
N ALA A 364 -2.37 -13.49 -32.87
CA ALA A 364 -1.58 -14.48 -33.61
C ALA A 364 -0.73 -13.87 -34.72
N LYS A 365 -1.20 -12.77 -35.33
CA LYS A 365 -0.57 -12.15 -36.51
C LYS A 365 0.53 -11.16 -36.17
N ASN A 366 0.33 -10.37 -35.11
CA ASN A 366 1.27 -9.29 -34.83
C ASN A 366 2.20 -9.62 -33.64
N CYS A 367 1.89 -10.65 -32.85
CA CYS A 367 2.77 -11.10 -31.77
C CYS A 367 3.93 -11.92 -32.36
N ILE A 368 5.17 -11.56 -31.98
CA ILE A 368 6.37 -12.28 -32.39
C ILE A 368 6.75 -13.29 -31.31
N LEU A 369 6.84 -14.56 -31.68
CA LEU A 369 7.34 -15.61 -30.82
C LEU A 369 8.83 -15.86 -31.11
N TYR A 370 9.67 -15.60 -30.13
CA TYR A 370 11.11 -15.88 -30.21
C TYR A 370 11.41 -17.24 -29.58
N VAL A 371 12.07 -18.11 -30.30
CA VAL A 371 12.40 -19.48 -29.91
C VAL A 371 13.90 -19.77 -30.04
N PRO A 372 14.47 -20.76 -29.33
CA PRO A 372 15.86 -21.17 -29.47
C PRO A 372 16.16 -21.61 -30.89
N LYS A 373 17.43 -21.45 -31.32
CA LYS A 373 17.87 -21.86 -32.67
C LYS A 373 17.76 -23.38 -32.85
N GLY A 374 17.14 -23.82 -33.93
CA GLY A 374 16.95 -25.23 -34.25
C GLY A 374 15.72 -25.87 -33.62
N THR A 375 14.80 -25.07 -33.01
CA THR A 375 13.57 -25.57 -32.36
C THR A 375 12.29 -25.16 -33.11
N TYR A 376 12.40 -24.47 -34.27
CA TYR A 376 11.25 -23.94 -35.01
C TYR A 376 10.17 -24.99 -35.26
N ASP A 377 10.55 -26.19 -35.77
CA ASP A 377 9.59 -27.24 -36.10
C ASP A 377 8.85 -27.76 -34.86
N ASP A 378 9.54 -27.91 -33.72
CA ASP A 378 8.93 -28.35 -32.46
C ASP A 378 7.90 -27.34 -31.95
N TYR A 379 8.24 -26.04 -32.06
CA TYR A 379 7.31 -24.98 -31.68
C TYR A 379 6.14 -24.86 -32.65
N TRP A 380 6.39 -24.97 -33.97
CA TRP A 380 5.35 -24.89 -34.98
C TRP A 380 4.28 -25.98 -34.88
N VAL A 381 4.64 -27.20 -34.50
CA VAL A 381 3.70 -28.33 -34.34
C VAL A 381 3.02 -28.35 -32.93
N SER A 382 3.36 -27.45 -32.03
CA SER A 382 2.79 -27.35 -30.69
C SER A 382 1.72 -26.25 -30.59
N GLU A 383 1.14 -26.02 -29.43
CA GLU A 383 0.24 -24.88 -29.13
C GLU A 383 0.91 -23.50 -29.38
N PHE A 384 2.23 -23.42 -29.40
CA PHE A 384 2.98 -22.22 -29.80
C PHE A 384 2.84 -21.92 -31.27
N GLY A 385 2.54 -22.91 -32.14
CA GLY A 385 2.23 -22.73 -33.55
C GLY A 385 0.96 -21.91 -33.81
N TYR A 386 0.26 -21.49 -32.77
CA TYR A 386 -0.79 -20.49 -32.83
C TYR A 386 -0.31 -19.14 -33.40
N PHE A 387 0.98 -18.81 -33.23
CA PHE A 387 1.57 -17.54 -33.70
C PHE A 387 2.13 -17.68 -35.12
N GLU A 388 1.72 -16.76 -35.99
CA GLU A 388 2.18 -16.76 -37.40
C GLU A 388 3.64 -16.30 -37.56
N ASN A 389 4.17 -15.54 -36.57
CA ASN A 389 5.53 -14.98 -36.60
C ASN A 389 6.44 -15.66 -35.57
N ILE A 390 7.01 -16.82 -35.95
CA ILE A 390 8.01 -17.52 -35.15
C ILE A 390 9.41 -17.16 -35.66
N VAL A 391 10.29 -16.69 -34.78
CA VAL A 391 11.65 -16.24 -35.09
C VAL A 391 12.65 -17.09 -34.33
N GLU A 392 13.44 -17.87 -35.05
CA GLU A 392 14.55 -18.65 -34.47
C GLU A 392 15.79 -17.81 -34.19
N GLY A 393 16.53 -18.21 -33.18
CA GLY A 393 17.77 -17.53 -32.80
C GLY A 393 17.52 -16.13 -32.27
N GLY A 394 16.26 -15.88 -31.86
CA GLY A 394 15.89 -14.70 -31.10
C GLY A 394 16.73 -14.59 -29.84
N LEU A 395 16.75 -13.40 -29.30
CA LEU A 395 17.50 -12.88 -28.17
C LEU A 395 18.13 -13.94 -27.24
N LEU A 396 19.43 -13.83 -27.00
CA LEU A 396 20.13 -14.63 -26.01
C LEU A 396 19.67 -14.18 -24.60
N THR A 397 18.83 -14.94 -24.01
CA THR A 397 18.06 -14.56 -22.81
C THR A 397 18.36 -15.46 -21.64
N THR A 398 18.94 -16.64 -21.88
CA THR A 398 19.79 -17.27 -20.86
C THR A 398 20.88 -16.26 -20.47
N GLN A 399 21.16 -16.17 -19.19
CA GLN A 399 22.21 -15.25 -18.73
C GLN A 399 23.51 -15.55 -19.43
N VAL A 400 23.98 -14.61 -20.25
CA VAL A 400 25.31 -14.63 -20.85
C VAL A 400 26.27 -14.09 -19.79
N THR A 401 27.22 -14.93 -19.35
CA THR A 401 28.24 -14.50 -18.40
C THR A 401 29.55 -14.26 -19.14
N ILE A 402 30.07 -13.04 -19.03
CA ILE A 402 31.36 -12.64 -19.60
C ILE A 402 32.33 -12.36 -18.47
N LYS A 403 33.47 -13.06 -18.49
CA LYS A 403 34.58 -12.79 -17.58
C LYS A 403 35.58 -11.90 -18.32
N LEU A 404 35.88 -10.75 -17.72
CA LEU A 404 36.85 -9.79 -18.23
C LEU A 404 38.13 -9.86 -17.38
N ASP A 405 39.19 -10.30 -17.98
CA ASP A 405 40.53 -10.29 -17.34
C ASP A 405 41.11 -8.87 -17.36
N GLU A 406 40.80 -8.09 -18.42
CA GLU A 406 41.20 -6.68 -18.60
C GLU A 406 39.96 -5.81 -18.87
N ALA A 407 39.96 -4.60 -18.28
CA ALA A 407 38.91 -3.60 -18.52
C ALA A 407 38.99 -3.04 -19.94
N GLY A 408 37.82 -2.82 -20.59
CA GLY A 408 37.71 -2.33 -21.96
C GLY A 408 37.61 -3.44 -23.02
N THR A 409 37.56 -4.68 -22.62
CA THR A 409 37.59 -5.82 -23.55
C THR A 409 36.20 -6.46 -23.81
N LEU A 410 35.13 -5.96 -23.17
CA LEU A 410 33.76 -6.45 -23.38
C LEU A 410 33.33 -6.47 -24.87
N PRO A 411 33.63 -5.41 -25.66
CA PRO A 411 33.31 -5.44 -27.11
C PRO A 411 33.89 -6.62 -27.84
N ASN A 412 35.10 -7.07 -27.46
CA ASN A 412 35.78 -8.21 -28.08
C ASN A 412 35.12 -9.54 -27.70
N GLY A 413 34.65 -9.66 -26.47
CA GLY A 413 34.01 -10.86 -25.93
C GLY A 413 32.60 -11.10 -26.47
N ILE A 414 31.87 -10.03 -26.80
CA ILE A 414 30.47 -10.10 -27.27
C ILE A 414 30.35 -9.94 -28.79
N GLY A 415 31.13 -9.06 -29.40
CA GLY A 415 31.14 -8.83 -30.84
C GLY A 415 29.77 -8.50 -31.43
N ASN A 416 29.41 -9.17 -32.50
CA ASN A 416 28.16 -8.94 -33.26
C ASN A 416 26.88 -9.37 -32.51
N GLN A 417 27.00 -10.11 -31.39
CA GLN A 417 25.85 -10.57 -30.62
C GLN A 417 25.25 -9.48 -29.68
N LYS A 418 25.83 -8.28 -29.67
CA LYS A 418 25.44 -7.18 -28.73
C LYS A 418 23.96 -6.82 -28.77
N TYR A 419 23.28 -7.02 -29.91
CA TYR A 419 21.85 -6.71 -30.05
C TYR A 419 20.93 -7.92 -29.82
N LEU A 420 21.50 -9.10 -29.56
CA LEU A 420 20.77 -10.34 -29.25
C LEU A 420 20.72 -10.64 -27.75
N ILE A 421 21.67 -10.15 -26.98
CA ILE A 421 21.77 -10.42 -25.54
C ILE A 421 20.76 -9.56 -24.79
N THR A 422 19.89 -10.22 -24.02
CA THR A 422 18.92 -9.54 -23.13
C THR A 422 19.26 -9.66 -21.66
N ASN A 423 20.07 -10.66 -21.28
CA ASN A 423 20.49 -10.90 -19.91
C ASN A 423 22.02 -11.11 -19.88
N LEU A 424 22.72 -10.17 -19.26
CA LEU A 424 24.19 -10.14 -19.23
C LEU A 424 24.68 -10.06 -17.78
N LYS A 425 25.59 -10.98 -17.46
CA LYS A 425 26.41 -10.90 -16.25
C LYS A 425 27.85 -10.61 -16.63
N ILE A 426 28.46 -9.66 -15.94
CA ILE A 426 29.89 -9.33 -16.13
C ILE A 426 30.64 -9.61 -14.83
N VAL A 427 31.74 -10.33 -14.97
CA VAL A 427 32.67 -10.65 -13.89
C VAL A 427 34.04 -10.03 -14.21
N GLY A 428 34.63 -9.31 -13.29
CA GLY A 428 35.95 -8.70 -13.46
C GLY A 428 35.89 -7.17 -13.60
N LYS A 429 36.90 -6.57 -14.25
CA LYS A 429 37.04 -5.11 -14.30
C LYS A 429 36.34 -4.54 -15.53
N ILE A 430 35.60 -3.43 -15.33
CA ILE A 430 34.95 -2.67 -16.41
C ILE A 430 35.40 -1.19 -16.36
N ASN A 431 35.55 -0.58 -17.54
CA ASN A 431 35.87 0.83 -17.67
C ASN A 431 34.91 1.54 -18.65
N GLY A 432 35.26 2.77 -19.06
CA GLY A 432 34.42 3.59 -19.95
C GLY A 432 34.11 2.94 -21.30
N THR A 433 35.05 2.19 -21.89
CA THR A 433 34.84 1.46 -23.14
C THR A 433 33.77 0.38 -22.99
N ASP A 434 33.83 -0.39 -21.90
CA ASP A 434 32.83 -1.43 -21.59
C ASP A 434 31.46 -0.79 -21.32
N LEU A 435 31.42 0.29 -20.52
CA LEU A 435 30.19 0.98 -20.17
C LEU A 435 29.51 1.60 -21.42
N LYS A 436 30.27 2.16 -22.34
CA LYS A 436 29.80 2.65 -23.64
C LYS A 436 29.10 1.54 -24.42
N PHE A 437 29.74 0.37 -24.50
CA PHE A 437 29.21 -0.80 -25.17
C PHE A 437 27.95 -1.37 -24.49
N ILE A 438 27.93 -1.45 -23.17
CA ILE A 438 26.76 -1.86 -22.38
C ILE A 438 25.57 -0.91 -22.63
N ARG A 439 25.81 0.40 -22.71
CA ARG A 439 24.77 1.40 -23.02
C ARG A 439 24.16 1.15 -24.41
N GLU A 440 24.98 0.84 -25.43
CA GLU A 440 24.49 0.49 -26.77
C GLU A 440 23.62 -0.77 -26.74
N MET A 441 24.01 -1.78 -25.95
CA MET A 441 23.22 -2.99 -25.71
C MET A 441 21.91 -2.68 -24.98
N ALA A 442 21.89 -1.68 -24.10
CA ALA A 442 20.73 -1.22 -23.34
C ALA A 442 19.88 -0.16 -24.06
N GLY A 443 20.12 0.04 -25.37
CA GLY A 443 19.28 0.89 -26.20
C GLY A 443 19.72 2.33 -26.36
N ARG A 444 20.94 2.71 -25.92
CA ARG A 444 21.47 4.08 -26.04
C ARG A 444 22.94 4.12 -26.45
N ASP A 445 23.24 4.87 -27.49
CA ASP A 445 24.64 5.11 -27.91
C ASP A 445 25.32 6.21 -27.08
N PHE A 446 26.56 6.45 -27.40
CA PHE A 446 27.39 7.52 -26.85
C PHE A 446 26.73 8.92 -26.96
N ASN A 447 25.99 9.22 -28.02
CA ASN A 447 25.29 10.47 -28.26
C ASN A 447 23.84 10.47 -27.77
N MET A 448 23.45 9.51 -26.91
CA MET A 448 22.10 9.33 -26.39
C MET A 448 21.04 8.99 -27.44
N LYS A 449 21.43 8.62 -28.68
CA LYS A 449 20.51 8.15 -29.71
C LYS A 449 20.06 6.73 -29.41
N LYS A 450 18.84 6.37 -29.83
CA LYS A 450 18.34 5.00 -29.72
C LYS A 450 19.17 4.03 -30.56
N THR A 451 19.46 2.86 -29.99
CA THR A 451 20.09 1.72 -30.69
C THR A 451 19.13 0.54 -30.76
N GLY A 452 19.51 -0.50 -31.50
CA GLY A 452 18.79 -1.78 -31.55
C GLY A 452 18.97 -2.67 -30.32
N GLY A 453 19.69 -2.20 -29.30
CA GLY A 453 19.99 -2.98 -28.09
C GLY A 453 18.74 -3.46 -27.37
N LYS A 454 18.80 -4.70 -26.87
CA LYS A 454 17.70 -5.41 -26.21
C LYS A 454 18.05 -5.83 -24.78
N LEU A 455 19.20 -5.39 -24.25
CA LEU A 455 19.64 -5.71 -22.90
C LEU A 455 18.61 -5.18 -21.88
N SER A 456 17.99 -6.09 -21.14
CA SER A 456 16.97 -5.80 -20.15
C SER A 456 17.40 -6.14 -18.73
N ILE A 457 18.28 -7.14 -18.57
CA ILE A 457 18.82 -7.56 -17.29
C ILE A 457 20.33 -7.44 -17.32
N LEU A 458 20.91 -6.69 -16.40
CA LEU A 458 22.34 -6.49 -16.28
C LEU A 458 22.81 -6.79 -14.85
N ASP A 459 23.62 -7.82 -14.71
CA ASP A 459 24.24 -8.19 -13.41
C ASP A 459 25.71 -7.77 -13.39
N LEU A 460 26.02 -6.77 -12.60
CA LEU A 460 27.36 -6.27 -12.33
C LEU A 460 27.84 -6.63 -10.90
N SER A 461 27.16 -7.54 -10.21
CA SER A 461 27.47 -7.87 -8.79
C SER A 461 28.92 -8.28 -8.56
N GLU A 462 29.53 -8.97 -9.52
CA GLU A 462 30.92 -9.43 -9.51
C GLU A 462 31.85 -8.57 -10.39
N ALA A 463 31.34 -7.44 -10.87
CA ALA A 463 32.15 -6.48 -11.61
C ALA A 463 32.82 -5.46 -10.65
N LYS A 464 33.92 -4.87 -11.13
CA LYS A 464 34.60 -3.75 -10.46
C LYS A 464 34.76 -2.61 -11.47
N ILE A 465 34.20 -1.43 -11.14
CA ILE A 465 34.38 -0.23 -11.96
C ILE A 465 35.78 0.33 -11.72
N VAL A 466 36.53 0.51 -12.80
CA VAL A 466 37.87 1.11 -12.75
C VAL A 466 37.96 2.35 -13.64
N ALA A 467 38.87 3.25 -13.31
CA ALA A 467 39.11 4.48 -14.08
C ALA A 467 39.65 4.16 -15.48
N GLY A 468 39.31 5.00 -16.46
CA GLY A 468 39.87 4.96 -17.81
C GLY A 468 38.89 4.45 -18.89
N GLY A 469 39.46 4.03 -20.02
CA GLY A 469 38.68 3.67 -21.22
C GLY A 469 38.15 4.88 -21.99
N ASP A 470 37.30 4.63 -22.99
CA ASP A 470 36.64 5.69 -23.77
C ASP A 470 35.64 6.47 -22.92
N ALA A 471 35.33 7.67 -23.37
CA ALA A 471 34.15 8.35 -22.84
C ALA A 471 32.87 7.57 -23.20
N TYR A 472 31.99 7.32 -22.22
CA TYR A 472 30.79 6.53 -22.41
C TYR A 472 29.53 7.34 -22.79
N VAL A 473 29.58 8.67 -22.63
CA VAL A 473 28.49 9.60 -23.01
C VAL A 473 29.06 10.98 -23.32
N SER A 474 28.49 11.69 -24.32
CA SER A 474 28.94 13.02 -24.78
C SER A 474 28.00 14.18 -24.38
N ASN A 475 26.70 13.98 -24.29
CA ASN A 475 25.71 15.06 -24.09
C ASN A 475 25.89 15.88 -22.79
N TYR A 476 26.65 15.35 -21.85
CA TYR A 476 26.98 16.00 -20.57
C TYR A 476 28.45 16.45 -20.52
N GLY A 477 29.09 16.65 -21.69
CA GLY A 477 30.54 16.64 -21.83
C GLY A 477 31.07 15.20 -21.75
N ASN A 478 32.20 14.90 -22.38
CA ASN A 478 32.78 13.57 -22.36
C ASN A 478 32.96 13.08 -20.92
N ARG A 479 32.26 11.98 -20.57
CA ARG A 479 32.33 11.36 -19.25
C ARG A 479 33.08 10.05 -19.29
N TYR A 480 33.93 9.85 -18.32
CA TYR A 480 34.82 8.70 -18.15
C TYR A 480 34.51 8.00 -16.82
N THR A 481 34.86 6.72 -16.72
CA THR A 481 34.72 6.01 -15.44
C THR A 481 35.82 6.39 -14.46
N TYR A 482 35.48 6.31 -13.18
CA TYR A 482 36.38 6.44 -12.05
C TYR A 482 36.26 5.20 -11.17
N ASN A 483 37.26 4.93 -10.33
CA ASN A 483 37.24 3.75 -9.47
C ASN A 483 36.04 3.77 -8.52
N ASP A 484 35.33 2.66 -8.48
CA ASP A 484 34.24 2.39 -7.55
C ASP A 484 33.15 3.49 -7.52
N ASN A 485 32.95 4.16 -8.69
CA ASN A 485 31.98 5.22 -8.88
C ASN A 485 31.06 4.89 -10.05
N LEU A 486 29.75 4.97 -9.82
CA LEU A 486 28.76 4.96 -10.89
C LEU A 486 28.60 6.40 -11.42
N GLY A 487 29.35 6.71 -12.46
CA GLY A 487 29.58 8.08 -12.96
C GLY A 487 28.35 8.77 -13.52
N ILE A 488 28.54 10.08 -13.83
CA ILE A 488 27.47 10.94 -14.36
C ILE A 488 26.86 10.33 -15.61
N ALA A 489 25.52 10.19 -15.61
CA ALA A 489 24.72 9.67 -16.72
C ALA A 489 25.10 8.25 -17.17
N ALA A 490 25.69 7.42 -16.29
CA ALA A 490 26.20 6.10 -16.61
C ALA A 490 25.22 5.22 -17.38
N PHE A 491 23.94 5.22 -17.00
CA PHE A 491 22.85 4.49 -17.68
C PHE A 491 21.73 5.43 -18.16
N ALA A 492 21.98 6.74 -18.25
CA ALA A 492 20.94 7.69 -18.66
C ALA A 492 20.26 7.29 -19.96
N GLY A 493 18.92 7.26 -19.94
CA GLY A 493 18.07 6.93 -21.09
C GLY A 493 18.00 5.45 -21.45
N CYS A 494 18.64 4.54 -20.72
CA CYS A 494 18.58 3.10 -20.96
C CYS A 494 17.22 2.54 -20.49
N SER A 495 16.15 2.96 -21.17
CA SER A 495 14.76 2.63 -20.80
C SER A 495 14.40 1.14 -21.03
N GLY A 496 15.24 0.38 -21.74
CA GLY A 496 15.07 -1.06 -21.94
C GLY A 496 15.51 -1.90 -20.74
N LEU A 497 16.34 -1.34 -19.83
CA LEU A 497 16.76 -2.05 -18.61
C LEU A 497 15.58 -2.17 -17.66
N THR A 498 15.25 -3.40 -17.28
CA THR A 498 14.22 -3.74 -16.29
C THR A 498 14.82 -4.12 -14.95
N SER A 499 16.04 -4.65 -14.95
CA SER A 499 16.79 -5.03 -13.76
C SER A 499 18.27 -4.71 -13.91
N LEU A 500 18.86 -4.14 -12.87
CA LEU A 500 20.30 -3.90 -12.79
C LEU A 500 20.80 -4.21 -11.37
N THR A 501 21.89 -4.98 -11.28
CA THR A 501 22.63 -5.16 -10.01
C THR A 501 23.91 -4.33 -10.07
N ILE A 502 24.05 -3.36 -9.17
CA ILE A 502 25.23 -2.50 -9.06
C ILE A 502 26.37 -3.26 -8.35
N PRO A 503 27.64 -3.08 -8.76
CA PRO A 503 28.77 -3.68 -8.05
C PRO A 503 28.80 -3.31 -6.56
N SER A 504 29.06 -4.27 -5.68
CA SER A 504 29.09 -4.06 -4.21
C SER A 504 30.14 -3.02 -3.74
N GLY A 505 31.20 -2.83 -4.54
CA GLY A 505 32.29 -1.86 -4.25
C GLY A 505 31.94 -0.41 -4.59
N VAL A 506 30.78 -0.12 -5.19
CA VAL A 506 30.40 1.25 -5.56
C VAL A 506 30.11 2.08 -4.30
N THR A 507 30.76 3.25 -4.22
CA THR A 507 30.67 4.17 -3.09
C THR A 507 29.88 5.44 -3.36
N SER A 508 29.62 5.78 -4.66
CA SER A 508 28.79 6.91 -5.05
C SER A 508 27.96 6.58 -6.31
N ILE A 509 26.76 7.14 -6.35
CA ILE A 509 25.92 7.21 -7.54
C ILE A 509 25.86 8.67 -7.96
N ASP A 510 26.51 9.02 -9.10
CA ASP A 510 26.65 10.40 -9.53
C ASP A 510 25.39 10.96 -10.19
N SER A 511 25.44 12.24 -10.54
CA SER A 511 24.30 12.94 -11.13
C SER A 511 23.80 12.25 -12.40
N GLU A 512 22.47 12.12 -12.51
CA GLU A 512 21.77 11.57 -13.67
C GLU A 512 22.15 10.12 -14.03
N ALA A 513 22.79 9.37 -13.14
CA ALA A 513 23.31 8.02 -13.43
C ALA A 513 22.27 7.09 -14.05
N PHE A 514 21.01 7.16 -13.63
CA PHE A 514 19.87 6.36 -14.13
C PHE A 514 18.76 7.22 -14.74
N ARG A 515 19.03 8.48 -15.09
CA ARG A 515 18.00 9.37 -15.65
C ARG A 515 17.26 8.71 -16.81
N GLY A 516 15.91 8.67 -16.74
CA GLY A 516 15.06 8.14 -17.81
C GLY A 516 15.14 6.62 -18.02
N CYS A 517 15.63 5.86 -17.04
CA CYS A 517 15.53 4.40 -17.01
C CYS A 517 14.11 3.98 -16.65
N SER A 518 13.14 4.31 -17.51
CA SER A 518 11.71 4.12 -17.22
C SER A 518 11.27 2.64 -17.16
N GLY A 519 12.07 1.72 -17.74
CA GLY A 519 11.83 0.28 -17.65
C GLY A 519 12.30 -0.36 -16.35
N LEU A 520 13.15 0.35 -15.57
CA LEU A 520 13.75 -0.22 -14.37
C LEU A 520 12.68 -0.35 -13.27
N THR A 521 12.39 -1.60 -12.88
CA THR A 521 11.32 -1.90 -11.90
C THR A 521 11.86 -2.05 -10.48
N SER A 522 13.10 -2.51 -10.35
CA SER A 522 13.77 -2.67 -9.07
C SER A 522 15.26 -2.40 -9.20
N LEU A 523 15.86 -1.85 -8.14
CA LEU A 523 17.29 -1.63 -8.05
C LEU A 523 17.74 -1.80 -6.59
N THR A 524 18.83 -2.52 -6.39
CA THR A 524 19.48 -2.59 -5.08
C THR A 524 20.68 -1.65 -5.09
N ILE A 525 20.66 -0.64 -4.21
CA ILE A 525 21.80 0.25 -3.98
C ILE A 525 22.77 -0.46 -3.00
N PRO A 526 24.06 -0.60 -3.34
CA PRO A 526 25.04 -1.20 -2.46
C PRO A 526 25.17 -0.48 -1.11
N SER A 527 25.43 -1.22 -0.05
CA SER A 527 25.57 -0.67 1.31
C SER A 527 26.74 0.30 1.49
N GLY A 528 27.72 0.28 0.57
CA GLY A 528 28.86 1.21 0.56
C GLY A 528 28.56 2.60 0.00
N VAL A 529 27.41 2.81 -0.62
CA VAL A 529 27.05 4.09 -1.24
C VAL A 529 26.77 5.13 -0.16
N THR A 530 27.51 6.26 -0.23
CA THR A 530 27.42 7.37 0.74
C THR A 530 26.66 8.58 0.22
N SER A 531 26.49 8.70 -1.11
CA SER A 531 25.79 9.82 -1.74
C SER A 531 25.03 9.42 -3.01
N ILE A 532 23.89 10.09 -3.22
CA ILE A 532 23.07 9.98 -4.42
C ILE A 532 23.05 11.37 -5.08
N GLY A 533 23.55 11.46 -6.31
CA GLY A 533 23.72 12.71 -7.06
C GLY A 533 22.41 13.33 -7.54
N ALA A 534 22.50 14.56 -8.06
CA ALA A 534 21.36 15.29 -8.61
C ALA A 534 20.77 14.55 -9.81
N GLY A 535 19.43 14.41 -9.86
CA GLY A 535 18.71 13.73 -10.95
C GLY A 535 19.08 12.26 -11.13
N ALA A 536 19.72 11.60 -10.16
CA ALA A 536 20.27 10.25 -10.31
C ALA A 536 19.24 9.26 -10.82
N PHE A 537 17.98 9.35 -10.38
CA PHE A 537 16.85 8.52 -10.79
C PHE A 537 15.74 9.31 -11.49
N TYR A 538 16.04 10.51 -12.01
CA TYR A 538 15.05 11.33 -12.70
C TYR A 538 14.30 10.54 -13.77
N GLY A 539 12.96 10.50 -13.69
CA GLY A 539 12.12 9.81 -14.69
C GLY A 539 12.22 8.29 -14.69
N CYS A 540 12.68 7.67 -13.61
CA CYS A 540 12.61 6.21 -13.42
C CYS A 540 11.16 5.80 -13.05
N SER A 541 10.22 6.00 -13.97
CA SER A 541 8.78 5.84 -13.73
C SER A 541 8.36 4.38 -13.50
N GLY A 542 9.17 3.40 -13.91
CA GLY A 542 8.94 1.99 -13.66
C GLY A 542 9.34 1.52 -12.27
N LEU A 543 10.15 2.33 -11.54
CA LEU A 543 10.70 1.95 -10.24
C LEU A 543 9.57 1.97 -9.18
N THR A 544 9.23 0.79 -8.65
CA THR A 544 8.11 0.64 -7.70
C THR A 544 8.55 0.73 -6.24
N SER A 545 9.77 0.31 -5.97
CA SER A 545 10.38 0.38 -4.64
C SER A 545 11.88 0.59 -4.73
N LEU A 546 12.45 1.29 -3.75
CA LEU A 546 13.89 1.47 -3.62
C LEU A 546 14.27 1.55 -2.14
N THR A 547 15.29 0.79 -1.77
CA THR A 547 15.90 0.89 -0.44
C THR A 547 17.15 1.74 -0.51
N ILE A 548 17.18 2.85 0.24
CA ILE A 548 18.36 3.71 0.38
C ILE A 548 19.18 3.18 1.56
N PRO A 549 20.46 2.82 1.35
CA PRO A 549 21.33 2.30 2.42
C PRO A 549 21.55 3.30 3.55
N SER A 550 21.77 2.78 4.76
CA SER A 550 22.02 3.58 5.95
C SER A 550 23.35 4.37 5.95
N CYS A 551 24.20 4.13 4.97
CA CYS A 551 25.45 4.91 4.78
C CYS A 551 25.23 6.18 3.95
N VAL A 552 24.09 6.34 3.27
CA VAL A 552 23.79 7.53 2.48
C VAL A 552 23.55 8.72 3.41
N THR A 553 24.31 9.78 3.23
CA THR A 553 24.22 11.01 4.04
C THR A 553 23.58 12.18 3.30
N SER A 554 23.56 12.14 1.96
CA SER A 554 22.99 13.18 1.12
C SER A 554 22.28 12.65 -0.10
N ILE A 555 21.18 13.31 -0.47
CA ILE A 555 20.40 13.06 -1.68
C ILE A 555 20.32 14.37 -2.45
N GLY A 556 20.76 14.38 -3.72
CA GLY A 556 20.81 15.54 -4.57
C GLY A 556 19.43 16.05 -5.02
N GLY A 557 19.35 17.28 -5.48
CA GLY A 557 18.14 17.84 -6.07
C GLY A 557 17.67 17.01 -7.29
N TRP A 558 16.36 16.97 -7.52
CA TRP A 558 15.72 16.17 -8.60
C TRP A 558 16.05 14.67 -8.61
N ALA A 559 16.66 14.14 -7.55
CA ALA A 559 17.19 12.77 -7.55
C ALA A 559 16.14 11.71 -7.90
N PHE A 560 14.89 11.92 -7.49
CA PHE A 560 13.76 11.03 -7.76
C PHE A 560 12.62 11.72 -8.51
N GLU A 561 12.89 12.84 -9.18
CA GLU A 561 11.88 13.60 -9.91
C GLU A 561 11.21 12.70 -10.97
N TYR A 562 9.87 12.70 -11.03
CA TYR A 562 9.04 11.86 -11.90
C TYR A 562 9.23 10.34 -11.73
N CYS A 563 9.65 9.87 -10.57
CA CYS A 563 9.56 8.45 -10.21
C CYS A 563 8.09 8.09 -9.86
N SER A 564 7.21 8.19 -10.83
CA SER A 564 5.75 8.07 -10.63
C SER A 564 5.29 6.67 -10.21
N GLY A 565 6.09 5.62 -10.49
CA GLY A 565 5.82 4.26 -10.05
C GLY A 565 6.18 3.97 -8.59
N LEU A 566 6.98 4.86 -7.96
CA LEU A 566 7.47 4.64 -6.61
C LEU A 566 6.32 4.77 -5.59
N THR A 567 5.98 3.66 -4.93
CA THR A 567 4.84 3.61 -3.99
C THR A 567 5.24 3.85 -2.54
N SER A 568 6.46 3.46 -2.19
CA SER A 568 7.03 3.68 -0.86
C SER A 568 8.53 3.94 -0.93
N LEU A 569 9.02 4.79 -0.04
CA LEU A 569 10.45 5.07 0.11
C LEU A 569 10.78 5.32 1.58
N THR A 570 11.81 4.66 2.06
CA THR A 570 12.37 4.96 3.38
C THR A 570 13.67 5.73 3.22
N ILE A 571 13.70 6.95 3.74
CA ILE A 571 14.90 7.77 3.82
C ILE A 571 15.61 7.42 5.15
N PRO A 572 16.86 6.92 5.12
CA PRO A 572 17.56 6.53 6.34
C PRO A 572 17.87 7.74 7.23
N SER A 573 18.01 7.49 8.54
CA SER A 573 18.32 8.53 9.53
C SER A 573 19.70 9.19 9.36
N SER A 574 20.58 8.57 8.59
CA SER A 574 21.89 9.11 8.18
C SER A 574 21.77 10.31 7.21
N VAL A 575 20.66 10.42 6.47
CA VAL A 575 20.43 11.54 5.55
C VAL A 575 20.14 12.80 6.35
N THR A 576 21.02 13.78 6.23
CA THR A 576 20.92 15.08 6.88
C THR A 576 20.55 16.21 5.92
N SER A 577 20.60 15.94 4.61
CA SER A 577 20.25 16.88 3.55
C SER A 577 19.50 16.19 2.44
N ILE A 578 18.34 16.75 2.09
CA ILE A 578 17.58 16.46 0.89
C ILE A 578 17.77 17.66 -0.03
N GLY A 579 18.12 17.42 -1.29
CA GLY A 579 18.45 18.49 -2.24
C GLY A 579 17.42 19.63 -2.28
N ASP A 580 17.91 20.84 -2.53
CA ASP A 580 17.14 22.07 -2.40
C ASP A 580 16.02 22.23 -3.43
N TRP A 581 15.99 21.41 -4.48
CA TRP A 581 15.07 21.52 -5.62
C TRP A 581 14.45 20.17 -5.98
N GLY A 582 13.13 20.08 -5.91
CA GLY A 582 12.30 19.04 -6.53
C GLY A 582 12.73 17.57 -6.33
N THR A 583 13.37 17.21 -5.23
CA THR A 583 13.98 15.87 -5.06
C THR A 583 13.00 14.73 -5.34
N PHE A 584 11.72 14.88 -4.96
CA PHE A 584 10.64 13.91 -5.18
C PHE A 584 9.50 14.52 -6.01
N TYR A 585 9.78 15.56 -6.81
CA TYR A 585 8.76 16.21 -7.62
C TYR A 585 8.07 15.19 -8.55
N GLY A 586 6.73 15.18 -8.57
CA GLY A 586 5.97 14.30 -9.45
C GLY A 586 6.01 12.82 -9.11
N CYS A 587 6.46 12.42 -7.91
CA CYS A 587 6.33 11.04 -7.41
C CYS A 587 4.87 10.73 -7.06
N SER A 588 3.99 10.68 -8.07
CA SER A 588 2.55 10.59 -7.88
C SER A 588 2.06 9.25 -7.28
N GLY A 589 2.87 8.20 -7.40
CA GLY A 589 2.59 6.89 -6.80
C GLY A 589 2.90 6.79 -5.31
N LEU A 590 3.67 7.75 -4.76
CA LEU A 590 4.14 7.69 -3.37
C LEU A 590 2.98 7.90 -2.40
N THR A 591 2.66 6.87 -1.61
CA THR A 591 1.50 6.89 -0.68
C THR A 591 1.87 7.28 0.73
N SER A 592 3.11 6.98 1.14
CA SER A 592 3.64 7.32 2.46
C SER A 592 5.12 7.64 2.40
N LEU A 593 5.57 8.55 3.27
CA LEU A 593 6.98 8.92 3.39
C LEU A 593 7.31 9.26 4.84
N THR A 594 8.43 8.74 5.31
CA THR A 594 9.01 9.14 6.61
C THR A 594 10.22 10.03 6.37
N ILE A 595 10.15 11.27 6.87
CA ILE A 595 11.26 12.22 6.81
C ILE A 595 12.11 12.03 8.07
N PRO A 596 13.43 11.79 7.96
CA PRO A 596 14.30 11.59 9.11
C PRO A 596 14.40 12.83 10.01
N SER A 597 14.61 12.60 11.30
CA SER A 597 14.78 13.67 12.30
C SER A 597 16.07 14.51 12.13
N GLY A 598 16.99 14.10 11.27
CA GLY A 598 18.16 14.88 10.89
C GLY A 598 17.88 16.03 9.91
N ILE A 599 16.72 16.01 9.25
CA ILE A 599 16.34 17.04 8.26
C ILE A 599 15.83 18.28 8.97
N THR A 600 16.42 19.42 8.67
CA THR A 600 16.09 20.74 9.25
C THR A 600 15.33 21.66 8.31
N SER A 601 15.36 21.37 7.00
CA SER A 601 14.63 22.15 5.97
C SER A 601 14.03 21.23 4.91
N ILE A 602 12.86 21.61 4.40
CA ILE A 602 12.25 21.01 3.22
C ILE A 602 12.49 21.95 2.05
N GLY A 603 13.21 21.48 1.03
CA GLY A 603 13.61 22.27 -0.14
C GLY A 603 12.45 22.72 -1.02
N GLU A 604 12.72 23.61 -1.97
CA GLU A 604 11.74 24.09 -2.94
C GLU A 604 11.23 22.93 -3.81
N SER A 605 9.91 22.84 -3.96
CA SER A 605 9.21 21.81 -4.74
C SER A 605 9.58 20.37 -4.37
N ALA A 606 10.16 20.13 -3.19
CA ALA A 606 10.74 18.83 -2.82
C ALA A 606 9.77 17.67 -2.99
N PHE A 607 8.47 17.88 -2.72
CA PHE A 607 7.40 16.88 -2.84
C PHE A 607 6.23 17.37 -3.70
N ALA A 608 6.45 18.40 -4.53
CA ALA A 608 5.37 18.93 -5.37
C ALA A 608 4.88 17.83 -6.34
N GLY A 609 3.56 17.71 -6.51
CA GLY A 609 2.94 16.71 -7.37
C GLY A 609 2.94 15.28 -6.83
N CYS A 610 3.30 15.06 -5.55
CA CYS A 610 3.13 13.75 -4.88
C CYS A 610 1.64 13.53 -4.56
N SER A 611 0.81 13.36 -5.59
CA SER A 611 -0.65 13.31 -5.45
C SER A 611 -1.17 12.07 -4.72
N GLY A 612 -0.38 10.99 -4.69
CA GLY A 612 -0.70 9.76 -3.96
C GLY A 612 -0.45 9.83 -2.45
N LEU A 613 0.27 10.86 -1.98
CA LEU A 613 0.68 10.97 -0.57
C LEU A 613 -0.54 11.27 0.31
N THR A 614 -0.93 10.29 1.15
CA THR A 614 -2.14 10.39 1.99
C THR A 614 -1.86 10.92 3.39
N SER A 615 -0.64 10.70 3.89
CA SER A 615 -0.19 11.17 5.20
C SER A 615 1.25 11.63 5.15
N LEU A 616 1.56 12.67 5.92
CA LEU A 616 2.91 13.22 6.06
C LEU A 616 3.15 13.65 7.50
N THR A 617 4.25 13.18 8.07
CA THR A 617 4.73 13.65 9.37
C THR A 617 6.06 14.39 9.17
N LEU A 618 6.05 15.70 9.44
CA LEU A 618 7.26 16.51 9.48
C LEU A 618 7.93 16.31 10.85
N PRO A 619 9.24 16.00 10.91
CA PRO A 619 9.94 15.90 12.18
C PRO A 619 10.05 17.26 12.88
N SER A 620 10.17 17.26 14.21
CA SER A 620 10.29 18.47 15.01
C SER A 620 11.54 19.30 14.73
N SER A 621 12.53 18.73 14.04
CA SER A 621 13.75 19.38 13.57
C SER A 621 13.53 20.35 12.41
N VAL A 622 12.42 20.23 11.68
CA VAL A 622 12.14 21.10 10.51
C VAL A 622 11.86 22.52 10.98
N SER A 623 12.67 23.45 10.51
CA SER A 623 12.55 24.88 10.78
C SER A 623 12.03 25.69 9.58
N SER A 624 12.16 25.16 8.35
CA SER A 624 11.69 25.85 7.14
C SER A 624 11.05 24.89 6.15
N ILE A 625 10.01 25.38 5.47
CA ILE A 625 9.32 24.69 4.37
C ILE A 625 9.43 25.60 3.14
N GLY A 626 10.06 25.11 2.08
CA GLY A 626 10.38 25.84 0.86
C GLY A 626 9.16 26.18 0.00
N ASN A 627 9.39 27.01 -1.04
CA ASN A 627 8.35 27.34 -2.01
C ASN A 627 7.82 26.08 -2.69
N SER A 628 6.51 26.00 -2.88
CA SER A 628 5.84 24.86 -3.54
C SER A 628 6.18 23.48 -2.98
N ALA A 629 6.75 23.38 -1.77
CA ALA A 629 7.32 22.14 -1.25
C ALA A 629 6.37 20.93 -1.32
N PHE A 630 5.07 21.13 -1.12
CA PHE A 630 4.02 20.13 -1.20
C PHE A 630 2.89 20.52 -2.16
N SER A 631 3.16 21.42 -3.11
CA SER A 631 2.16 21.86 -4.09
C SER A 631 1.61 20.65 -4.87
N GLY A 632 0.28 20.54 -4.99
CA GLY A 632 -0.37 19.44 -5.73
C GLY A 632 -0.36 18.09 -5.02
N CYS A 633 -0.06 18.01 -3.73
CA CYS A 633 -0.26 16.81 -2.92
C CYS A 633 -1.75 16.60 -2.61
N SER A 634 -2.55 16.31 -3.64
CA SER A 634 -4.01 16.27 -3.56
C SER A 634 -4.56 15.13 -2.70
N GLY A 635 -3.78 14.06 -2.50
CA GLY A 635 -4.14 12.93 -1.64
C GLY A 635 -3.97 13.19 -0.14
N LEU A 636 -3.25 14.27 0.24
CA LEU A 636 -2.92 14.56 1.64
C LEU A 636 -4.17 14.95 2.43
N THR A 637 -4.55 14.15 3.43
CA THR A 637 -5.77 14.35 4.22
C THR A 637 -5.54 15.14 5.50
N SER A 638 -4.34 15.06 6.08
CA SER A 638 -3.96 15.79 7.28
C SER A 638 -2.54 16.32 7.19
N LEU A 639 -2.31 17.47 7.81
CA LEU A 639 -1.00 18.12 7.87
C LEU A 639 -0.69 18.52 9.31
N THR A 640 0.53 18.20 9.75
CA THR A 640 1.05 18.71 11.03
C THR A 640 2.25 19.60 10.77
N ILE A 641 2.17 20.87 11.20
CA ILE A 641 3.26 21.84 11.16
C ILE A 641 3.91 21.88 12.54
N PRO A 642 5.14 21.36 12.70
CA PRO A 642 5.82 21.26 14.00
C PRO A 642 6.12 22.63 14.61
N SER A 643 6.27 22.68 15.92
CA SER A 643 6.54 23.94 16.68
C SER A 643 7.85 24.65 16.31
N GLY A 644 8.80 23.92 15.70
CA GLY A 644 10.09 24.46 15.24
C GLY A 644 10.03 25.24 13.93
N VAL A 645 8.91 25.16 13.19
CA VAL A 645 8.80 25.84 11.88
C VAL A 645 8.74 27.35 12.06
N THR A 646 9.68 28.05 11.44
CA THR A 646 9.83 29.52 11.45
C THR A 646 9.49 30.17 10.12
N SER A 647 9.46 29.40 9.02
CA SER A 647 9.10 29.93 7.69
C SER A 647 8.37 28.89 6.83
N ILE A 648 7.38 29.36 6.06
CA ILE A 648 6.64 28.57 5.07
C ILE A 648 6.63 29.36 3.76
N GLY A 649 7.19 28.77 2.72
CA GLY A 649 7.37 29.40 1.42
C GLY A 649 6.07 29.59 0.64
N LYS A 650 6.16 30.38 -0.44
CA LYS A 650 5.07 30.64 -1.38
C LYS A 650 4.56 29.33 -1.97
N TRP A 651 3.22 29.18 -2.06
CA TRP A 651 2.54 28.00 -2.63
C TRP A 651 2.89 26.65 -1.95
N ALA A 652 3.42 26.68 -0.76
CA ALA A 652 3.95 25.46 -0.11
C ALA A 652 2.97 24.28 -0.09
N PHE A 653 1.68 24.53 0.08
CA PHE A 653 0.60 23.53 0.10
C PHE A 653 -0.50 23.82 -0.95
N ARG A 654 -0.16 24.57 -2.01
CA ARG A 654 -1.11 24.86 -3.08
C ARG A 654 -1.66 23.60 -3.70
N GLY A 655 -2.98 23.51 -3.88
CA GLY A 655 -3.64 22.34 -4.53
C GLY A 655 -3.64 21.08 -3.69
N CYS A 656 -3.40 21.16 -2.38
CA CYS A 656 -3.62 20.05 -1.45
C CYS A 656 -5.12 19.89 -1.17
N SER A 657 -5.90 19.54 -2.20
CA SER A 657 -7.37 19.54 -2.16
C SER A 657 -7.98 18.49 -1.24
N GLY A 658 -7.22 17.45 -0.85
CA GLY A 658 -7.66 16.41 0.07
C GLY A 658 -7.59 16.77 1.55
N LEU A 659 -6.99 17.94 1.91
CA LEU A 659 -6.82 18.31 3.30
C LEU A 659 -8.15 18.53 4.01
N THR A 660 -8.36 17.81 5.11
CA THR A 660 -9.51 17.95 6.03
C THR A 660 -9.11 18.54 7.39
N SER A 661 -7.82 18.43 7.75
CA SER A 661 -7.30 18.96 9.01
C SER A 661 -5.86 19.45 8.89
N ILE A 662 -5.55 20.57 9.53
CA ILE A 662 -4.20 21.13 9.66
C ILE A 662 -3.93 21.42 11.12
N TYR A 663 -2.92 20.79 11.69
CA TYR A 663 -2.47 21.04 13.07
C TYR A 663 -1.22 21.93 13.06
N VAL A 664 -1.32 23.11 13.65
CA VAL A 664 -0.25 24.11 13.67
C VAL A 664 0.25 24.24 15.11
N TYR A 665 1.52 23.91 15.35
CA TYR A 665 2.11 23.95 16.70
C TYR A 665 2.96 25.20 17.02
N PRO A 666 3.48 25.99 16.05
CA PRO A 666 4.20 27.24 16.36
C PRO A 666 3.31 28.21 17.13
N LYS A 667 3.77 28.65 18.31
CA LYS A 667 3.09 29.70 19.09
C LYS A 667 3.37 31.09 18.53
N LYS A 668 4.54 31.29 17.92
CA LYS A 668 4.90 32.50 17.16
C LYS A 668 4.61 32.22 15.68
N MET A 669 3.91 33.15 15.02
CA MET A 669 3.61 33.04 13.60
C MET A 669 4.91 32.86 12.80
N PRO A 670 5.02 31.81 11.96
CA PRO A 670 6.10 31.68 10.99
C PRO A 670 6.08 32.84 9.97
N GLU A 671 7.21 33.11 9.34
CA GLU A 671 7.22 33.91 8.12
C GLU A 671 6.48 33.17 7.02
N LEU A 672 5.47 33.81 6.42
CA LEU A 672 4.58 33.19 5.44
C LEU A 672 4.79 33.79 4.05
N GLY A 673 4.99 32.93 3.06
CA GLY A 673 4.87 33.28 1.65
C GLY A 673 3.42 33.55 1.27
N THR A 674 3.15 33.81 0.00
CA THR A 674 1.80 34.09 -0.52
C THR A 674 1.16 32.84 -1.10
N ASP A 675 -0.19 32.80 -1.09
CA ASP A 675 -1.00 31.75 -1.73
C ASP A 675 -0.65 30.34 -1.23
N ILE A 676 -0.27 30.20 0.03
CA ILE A 676 0.22 28.93 0.61
C ILE A 676 -0.79 27.79 0.41
N PHE A 677 -2.09 28.07 0.57
CA PHE A 677 -3.18 27.09 0.56
C PHE A 677 -4.13 27.23 -0.62
N ASN A 678 -3.77 28.00 -1.64
CA ASN A 678 -4.61 28.21 -2.82
C ASN A 678 -4.98 26.85 -3.46
N GLY A 679 -6.28 26.57 -3.64
CA GLY A 679 -6.79 25.30 -4.17
C GLY A 679 -6.95 24.19 -3.15
N CYS A 680 -6.81 24.47 -1.86
CA CYS A 680 -7.28 23.60 -0.77
C CYS A 680 -8.78 23.78 -0.55
N ASP A 681 -9.43 22.84 0.14
CA ASP A 681 -10.85 22.95 0.51
C ASP A 681 -11.01 23.89 1.72
N ALA A 682 -11.26 25.16 1.45
CA ALA A 682 -11.39 26.20 2.48
C ALA A 682 -12.58 25.96 3.44
N LYS A 683 -13.63 25.26 2.98
CA LYS A 683 -14.89 25.08 3.74
C LYS A 683 -14.84 23.85 4.65
N ASN A 684 -14.27 22.75 4.16
CA ASN A 684 -14.32 21.48 4.88
C ASN A 684 -13.04 21.20 5.68
N CYS A 685 -11.92 21.87 5.39
CA CYS A 685 -10.70 21.74 6.16
C CYS A 685 -10.76 22.57 7.46
N THR A 686 -10.41 21.93 8.58
CA THR A 686 -10.31 22.58 9.88
C THR A 686 -8.83 22.82 10.24
N VAL A 687 -8.50 24.06 10.59
CA VAL A 687 -7.16 24.44 11.07
C VAL A 687 -7.17 24.50 12.60
N TYR A 688 -6.31 23.73 13.22
CA TYR A 688 -6.12 23.71 14.66
C TYR A 688 -4.89 24.54 15.02
N VAL A 689 -5.05 25.59 15.82
CA VAL A 689 -3.99 26.53 16.21
C VAL A 689 -3.79 26.56 17.74
N PRO A 690 -2.59 26.88 18.24
CA PRO A 690 -2.36 26.94 19.69
C PRO A 690 -3.28 27.95 20.38
N LYS A 691 -3.72 27.61 21.60
CA LYS A 691 -4.57 28.49 22.40
C LYS A 691 -3.96 29.89 22.59
N GLY A 692 -4.76 30.92 22.36
CA GLY A 692 -4.36 32.33 22.42
C GLY A 692 -3.71 32.86 21.15
N THR A 693 -3.77 32.12 20.02
CA THR A 693 -3.17 32.53 18.74
C THR A 693 -4.20 32.71 17.62
N TYR A 694 -5.48 32.52 17.87
CA TYR A 694 -6.55 32.55 16.87
C TYR A 694 -6.50 33.79 15.97
N ASP A 695 -6.47 35.00 16.53
CA ASP A 695 -6.52 36.24 15.77
C ASP A 695 -5.29 36.39 14.85
N ALA A 696 -4.11 36.00 15.34
CA ALA A 696 -2.88 36.05 14.56
C ALA A 696 -2.95 35.11 13.33
N TYR A 697 -3.44 33.87 13.55
CA TYR A 697 -3.58 32.91 12.45
C TYR A 697 -4.74 33.27 11.52
N LYS A 698 -5.86 33.80 12.03
CA LYS A 698 -7.01 34.22 11.22
C LYS A 698 -6.70 35.41 10.32
N SER A 699 -5.81 36.32 10.74
CA SER A 699 -5.37 37.46 9.92
C SER A 699 -4.22 37.15 8.97
N SER A 700 -3.75 35.88 8.90
CA SER A 700 -2.66 35.43 8.04
C SER A 700 -3.19 34.59 6.85
N GLU A 701 -2.28 33.97 6.09
CA GLU A 701 -2.59 33.00 5.02
C GLU A 701 -3.44 31.81 5.51
N PHE A 702 -3.40 31.47 6.80
CA PHE A 702 -4.29 30.45 7.39
C PHE A 702 -5.74 30.93 7.46
N GLY A 703 -6.01 32.23 7.41
CA GLY A 703 -7.34 32.81 7.28
C GLY A 703 -8.08 32.42 5.99
N TYR A 704 -7.40 31.80 5.05
CA TYR A 704 -7.97 31.15 3.87
C TYR A 704 -9.07 30.15 4.24
N PHE A 705 -8.92 29.47 5.39
CA PHE A 705 -9.87 28.47 5.86
C PHE A 705 -10.99 29.09 6.69
N GLU A 706 -12.23 28.60 6.46
CA GLU A 706 -13.40 29.07 7.20
C GLU A 706 -13.40 28.63 8.67
N LYS A 707 -12.82 27.41 8.93
CA LYS A 707 -12.82 26.77 10.25
C LYS A 707 -11.43 26.81 10.86
N ILE A 708 -11.25 27.69 11.85
CA ILE A 708 -10.05 27.75 12.70
C ILE A 708 -10.48 27.49 14.14
N VAL A 709 -9.82 26.55 14.81
CA VAL A 709 -10.14 26.12 16.18
C VAL A 709 -8.88 26.18 17.04
N GLU A 710 -8.98 26.76 18.21
CA GLU A 710 -7.90 26.73 19.17
C GLU A 710 -7.82 25.39 19.91
N PHE A 711 -6.62 24.86 20.06
CA PHE A 711 -6.38 23.66 20.86
C PHE A 711 -5.23 23.86 21.85
N ASP A 712 -5.24 23.08 22.89
CA ASP A 712 -4.17 23.11 23.89
C ASP A 712 -2.95 22.32 23.34
N ALA A 713 -2.01 23.05 22.75
CA ALA A 713 -0.79 22.49 22.15
C ALA A 713 0.14 21.83 23.18
N THR A 714 -0.15 21.97 24.49
CA THR A 714 0.64 21.33 25.55
C THR A 714 0.20 19.88 25.80
N GLY A 715 -0.88 19.40 25.16
CA GLY A 715 -1.55 18.11 25.44
C GLY A 715 -0.92 16.87 24.83
N ILE A 716 0.08 16.98 23.92
CA ILE A 716 0.73 15.79 23.36
C ILE A 716 1.78 15.19 24.31
N ASP A 717 2.30 15.97 25.27
CA ASP A 717 3.19 15.46 26.33
C ASP A 717 2.46 15.04 27.63
N LYS A 718 1.16 15.30 27.69
CA LYS A 718 0.32 14.86 28.81
C LYS A 718 -0.87 14.03 28.29
N VAL A 719 -0.62 12.81 27.83
CA VAL A 719 -1.49 11.73 28.29
C VAL A 719 -1.38 11.81 29.82
N THR A 720 -2.43 12.32 30.48
CA THR A 720 -2.54 12.24 31.93
C THR A 720 -2.45 10.76 32.29
N THR A 721 -1.23 10.31 32.56
CA THR A 721 -1.04 9.13 33.37
C THR A 721 -1.78 9.45 34.65
N SER A 722 -2.75 8.62 34.99
CA SER A 722 -3.33 8.69 36.33
C SER A 722 -2.15 8.83 37.31
N THR A 723 -2.22 9.72 38.26
CA THR A 723 -1.14 9.99 39.21
C THR A 723 -0.66 8.76 39.98
N ASN A 724 -1.24 7.57 39.68
CA ASN A 724 -0.97 6.27 40.28
C ASN A 724 -0.46 5.19 39.26
N ALA A 725 -0.21 5.53 38.01
CA ALA A 725 0.28 4.54 37.03
C ALA A 725 1.74 4.14 37.36
N LYS A 726 1.94 2.85 37.67
CA LYS A 726 3.27 2.28 38.00
C LYS A 726 3.89 1.69 36.75
N GLU A 727 5.23 1.81 36.61
CA GLU A 727 5.98 1.13 35.59
C GLU A 727 5.81 -0.40 35.73
N VAL A 728 5.37 -1.05 34.67
CA VAL A 728 5.15 -2.51 34.62
C VAL A 728 6.33 -3.21 33.94
N SER A 729 6.87 -2.61 32.88
CA SER A 729 8.02 -3.18 32.15
C SER A 729 8.73 -2.11 31.35
N ARG A 730 10.02 -2.36 31.11
CA ARG A 730 10.90 -1.48 30.35
C ARG A 730 11.64 -2.28 29.29
N TYR A 731 11.86 -1.68 28.14
CA TYR A 731 12.55 -2.28 27.01
C TYR A 731 13.55 -1.29 26.42
N SER A 732 14.64 -1.79 25.86
CA SER A 732 15.56 -1.01 25.05
C SER A 732 14.94 -0.66 23.69
N ALA A 733 15.56 0.23 22.94
CA ALA A 733 15.10 0.64 21.61
C ALA A 733 14.98 -0.54 20.60
N ASN A 734 15.75 -1.62 20.81
CA ASN A 734 15.71 -2.85 20.01
C ASN A 734 14.78 -3.93 20.56
N GLY A 735 13.93 -3.58 21.55
CA GLY A 735 12.89 -4.48 22.08
C GLY A 735 13.33 -5.43 23.19
N GLN A 736 14.59 -5.39 23.62
CA GLN A 736 15.06 -6.23 24.73
C GLN A 736 14.51 -5.72 26.06
N ARG A 737 13.95 -6.60 26.89
CA ARG A 737 13.44 -6.24 28.23
C ARG A 737 14.57 -5.85 29.14
N LEU A 738 14.42 -4.72 29.83
CA LEU A 738 15.40 -4.18 30.78
C LEU A 738 14.89 -4.34 32.22
N SER A 739 15.76 -4.74 33.13
CA SER A 739 15.47 -4.85 34.56
C SER A 739 15.64 -3.51 35.31
N ALA A 740 16.32 -2.54 34.68
CA ALA A 740 16.57 -1.20 35.20
C ALA A 740 16.71 -0.20 34.04
N PRO A 741 16.60 1.14 34.30
CA PRO A 741 16.90 2.14 33.29
C PRO A 741 18.31 1.99 32.73
N ALA A 742 18.43 1.88 31.38
CA ALA A 742 19.70 1.79 30.69
C ALA A 742 19.95 3.06 29.85
N LYS A 743 21.19 3.47 29.71
CA LYS A 743 21.58 4.63 28.91
C LYS A 743 21.04 4.51 27.46
N GLY A 744 20.45 5.58 26.97
CA GLY A 744 19.82 5.64 25.64
C GLY A 744 18.29 5.65 25.71
N LEU A 745 17.63 5.35 24.57
CA LEU A 745 16.17 5.34 24.48
C LEU A 745 15.59 4.07 25.10
N ASN A 746 14.73 4.25 26.12
CA ASN A 746 13.99 3.16 26.76
C ASN A 746 12.50 3.29 26.44
N ILE A 747 11.83 2.17 26.19
CA ILE A 747 10.38 2.07 26.02
C ILE A 747 9.78 1.56 27.33
N VAL A 748 9.01 2.37 28.02
CA VAL A 748 8.44 2.05 29.33
C VAL A 748 6.94 1.85 29.22
N LYS A 749 6.45 0.71 29.69
CA LYS A 749 5.03 0.38 29.76
C LYS A 749 4.55 0.58 31.20
N TYR A 750 3.41 1.24 31.36
CA TYR A 750 2.78 1.55 32.66
C TYR A 750 1.53 0.68 32.90
N SER A 751 1.09 0.63 34.16
CA SER A 751 -0.05 -0.18 34.62
C SER A 751 -1.41 0.29 34.06
N ASP A 752 -1.49 1.50 33.53
CA ASP A 752 -2.67 2.05 32.84
C ASP A 752 -2.68 1.71 31.33
N GLY A 753 -1.74 0.86 30.86
CA GLY A 753 -1.60 0.47 29.46
C GLY A 753 -0.80 1.47 28.62
N SER A 754 -0.49 2.65 29.14
CA SER A 754 0.30 3.64 28.39
C SER A 754 1.75 3.18 28.18
N VAL A 755 2.34 3.63 27.05
CA VAL A 755 3.73 3.35 26.68
C VAL A 755 4.45 4.67 26.46
N LYS A 756 5.57 4.89 27.12
CA LYS A 756 6.39 6.10 26.95
C LYS A 756 7.79 5.75 26.44
N LYS A 757 8.32 6.59 25.57
CA LYS A 757 9.75 6.59 25.22
C LYS A 757 10.48 7.53 26.17
N VAL A 758 11.42 7.00 26.93
CA VAL A 758 12.19 7.73 27.94
C VAL A 758 13.66 7.70 27.56
N ALA A 759 14.26 8.85 27.32
CA ALA A 759 15.69 8.95 27.12
C ALA A 759 16.40 9.00 28.46
N ILE A 760 17.33 8.07 28.69
CA ILE A 760 18.21 8.02 29.87
C ILE A 760 19.58 8.49 29.44
N GLN A 761 20.07 9.57 30.03
CA GLN A 761 21.36 10.20 29.76
C GLN A 761 22.53 9.42 30.35
#